data_e61f1a008370d13be06ddad0e6d49d81
#
_entry.id   e61f1a008370d13be06ddad0e6d49d81
#
_cell.length_a   1.000
_cell.length_b   1.000
_cell.length_c   1.000
_cell.angle_alpha   90.00
_cell.angle_beta   90.00
_cell.angle_gamma   90.00
#
_symmetry.space_group_name_H-M   'P 1'
#
loop_
_entity.id
_entity.type
_entity.pdbx_description
1 polymer ?
#
loop_
_entity_poly.entity_id
_entity_poly.type
_entity_poly.pdbx_seq_one_letter_code
_entity_poly.pdbx_strand_id
1 'polypeptide(L)'
;MFKVLVVLSISIEILFSKYLSLDQAILKSPFKVASLGNIILIPNDDAYLIRGEADNWNKWYKVSIPNMDTTLYFDHKVFNYNGGNLFVDRIIFSNDGTKILVQTDSKKIWRYSNTGTYFIYDLREKLLIPLTKRNMNLRNVKFSPDGQYIAYVRDDNNLYIYELKRKKEKKLTSTGSETIINGHFGWLYEEELTGYDAYRWAPDSKSIAFWEEDQSMVPEYYLINEMEKYPTIKKIRYPKVGEKNPSLRIGVVRVSGAGRKWLEYASVDDDYLPWMKWVNKSKVAFLKMNRKQQKWDLFVSDRETGKSFYILSEIDLNGWVENHGQIHFLKSGLIIYISEKTGFNHIWLSKHSGSNSWPITEGDWEVKSIEYIDEEKELIYFMANKESVHENKFYSIGFDGTNLKNLTKEKGNHKIKILNSKKYFFDSYSNFDNPKQIVLKKLFNGEIIKTIKRTDIEQYRNYEWSFPQLVNFSTSDGTEVLNGVVIVPPNYDKQKKYPLIIYGYGMPGTQIVWDQWGSVWNQYLVQQGYVVFYMDSRGMGGRGEKFKNLSYGDMSHYLAKDHLSGLDYLIKNWNIDSKRVGAWGWSGGGYFTCLMLTKNGDFFKAGVAVAPCTDYKLYDTAYTERSMGLIQENKSGYDSTNTINWINQMKGSLLLMHGSADDNVHSQHTVQFINEALKYRKDVDWLQYPNRNHGIYGKGAREHLYKNMIEYFKLKL
;
A
#
# COMPACT_ATOMS: atom_id res chain seq x y z
N MET A 1 -41.10 -68.65 -11.50
CA MET A 1 -41.17 -67.39 -10.68
C MET A 1 -39.78 -67.13 -10.10
N PHE A 2 -38.93 -66.37 -10.82
CA PHE A 2 -37.63 -65.93 -10.29
C PHE A 2 -37.79 -64.49 -9.76
N LYS A 3 -37.58 -64.32 -8.44
CA LYS A 3 -37.48 -63.03 -7.82
C LYS A 3 -36.07 -62.49 -8.02
N VAL A 4 -35.93 -61.43 -8.77
CA VAL A 4 -34.69 -60.66 -8.88
C VAL A 4 -34.63 -59.71 -7.68
N LEU A 5 -33.64 -59.90 -6.81
CA LEU A 5 -33.30 -58.97 -5.74
C LEU A 5 -32.40 -57.88 -6.34
N VAL A 6 -32.92 -56.65 -6.45
CA VAL A 6 -32.10 -55.48 -6.75
C VAL A 6 -31.50 -54.99 -5.47
N VAL A 7 -30.21 -55.19 -5.28
CA VAL A 7 -29.43 -54.58 -4.18
C VAL A 7 -29.00 -53.20 -4.60
N LEU A 8 -29.65 -52.15 -4.07
CA LEU A 8 -29.16 -50.78 -4.20
C LEU A 8 -27.93 -50.61 -3.25
N SER A 9 -26.76 -50.60 -3.84
CA SER A 9 -25.55 -50.17 -3.14
C SER A 9 -25.54 -48.62 -3.06
N ILE A 10 -25.94 -48.08 -1.90
CA ILE A 10 -25.71 -46.67 -1.60
C ILE A 10 -24.22 -46.53 -1.26
N SER A 11 -23.44 -46.03 -2.22
CA SER A 11 -22.05 -45.58 -1.99
C SER A 11 -22.11 -44.33 -1.12
N ILE A 12 -21.92 -44.43 0.17
CA ILE A 12 -21.64 -43.28 1.02
C ILE A 12 -20.20 -42.88 0.68
N GLU A 13 -20.02 -41.92 -0.19
CA GLU A 13 -18.75 -41.21 -0.30
C GLU A 13 -18.56 -40.45 1.01
N ILE A 14 -17.77 -40.98 1.93
CA ILE A 14 -17.25 -40.25 3.06
C ILE A 14 -16.27 -39.24 2.45
N LEU A 15 -16.73 -38.02 2.24
CA LEU A 15 -15.90 -36.89 1.90
C LEU A 15 -14.95 -36.62 3.09
N PHE A 16 -13.78 -37.26 3.07
CA PHE A 16 -12.69 -36.84 3.94
C PHE A 16 -12.29 -35.42 3.54
N SER A 17 -12.53 -34.45 4.41
CA SER A 17 -12.05 -33.11 4.20
C SER A 17 -10.51 -33.10 4.11
N LYS A 18 -9.97 -32.24 3.23
CA LYS A 18 -8.56 -32.23 2.87
C LYS A 18 -7.80 -31.19 3.67
N TYR A 19 -6.56 -31.48 4.02
CA TYR A 19 -5.62 -30.48 4.46
C TYR A 19 -4.92 -29.84 3.25
N LEU A 20 -4.56 -28.55 3.39
CA LEU A 20 -3.78 -27.83 2.41
C LEU A 20 -2.36 -28.38 2.35
N SER A 21 -1.85 -28.62 1.14
CA SER A 21 -0.42 -28.76 0.96
C SER A 21 0.28 -27.39 1.04
N LEU A 22 1.58 -27.38 1.31
CA LEU A 22 2.37 -26.15 1.33
C LEU A 22 2.30 -25.41 -0.01
N ASP A 23 2.39 -26.14 -1.12
CA ASP A 23 2.28 -25.60 -2.49
C ASP A 23 0.92 -24.91 -2.71
N GLN A 24 -0.16 -25.51 -2.23
CA GLN A 24 -1.51 -24.92 -2.29
C GLN A 24 -1.64 -23.67 -1.41
N ALA A 25 -0.97 -23.64 -0.28
CA ALA A 25 -1.03 -22.48 0.61
C ALA A 25 -0.29 -21.25 0.07
N ILE A 26 0.72 -21.44 -0.78
CA ILE A 26 1.66 -20.38 -1.17
C ILE A 26 1.61 -20.04 -2.67
N LEU A 27 1.60 -21.02 -3.55
CA LEU A 27 1.80 -20.84 -5.00
C LEU A 27 0.55 -21.09 -5.83
N LYS A 28 -0.16 -22.17 -5.53
CA LYS A 28 -1.25 -22.70 -6.37
C LYS A 28 -2.52 -22.85 -5.53
N SER A 29 -2.96 -21.71 -4.96
CA SER A 29 -4.21 -21.72 -4.16
C SER A 29 -5.30 -22.51 -4.91
N PRO A 30 -5.92 -23.52 -4.26
CA PRO A 30 -7.02 -24.27 -4.85
C PRO A 30 -8.31 -23.42 -4.93
N PHE A 31 -8.32 -22.26 -4.29
CA PHE A 31 -9.49 -21.41 -4.16
C PHE A 31 -9.60 -20.39 -5.30
N LYS A 32 -10.75 -20.38 -5.96
CA LYS A 32 -11.11 -19.37 -6.95
C LYS A 32 -11.76 -18.18 -6.26
N VAL A 33 -10.96 -17.16 -5.96
CA VAL A 33 -11.44 -15.94 -5.27
C VAL A 33 -12.03 -14.95 -6.27
N ALA A 34 -13.18 -14.38 -5.93
CA ALA A 34 -13.82 -13.34 -6.73
C ALA A 34 -12.87 -12.15 -6.97
N SER A 35 -12.69 -11.78 -8.23
CA SER A 35 -11.85 -10.66 -8.65
C SER A 35 -12.45 -10.00 -9.90
N LEU A 36 -12.38 -8.67 -9.97
CA LEU A 36 -12.65 -7.94 -11.23
C LEU A 36 -11.44 -7.96 -12.17
N GLY A 37 -10.27 -8.41 -11.67
CA GLY A 37 -9.00 -8.23 -12.38
C GLY A 37 -8.63 -6.74 -12.50
N ASN A 38 -7.75 -6.44 -13.46
CA ASN A 38 -7.37 -5.07 -13.77
C ASN A 38 -8.39 -4.47 -14.75
N ILE A 39 -9.41 -3.79 -14.22
CA ILE A 39 -10.39 -3.09 -15.05
C ILE A 39 -9.89 -1.69 -15.42
N ILE A 40 -10.10 -1.30 -16.68
CA ILE A 40 -9.77 0.03 -17.22
C ILE A 40 -11.08 0.74 -17.54
N LEU A 41 -11.40 1.81 -16.83
CA LEU A 41 -12.60 2.59 -17.08
C LEU A 41 -12.50 3.32 -18.43
N ILE A 42 -13.54 3.22 -19.25
CA ILE A 42 -13.63 3.93 -20.55
C ILE A 42 -14.12 5.36 -20.27
N PRO A 43 -13.41 6.41 -20.73
CA PRO A 43 -13.87 7.79 -20.57
C PRO A 43 -15.23 8.02 -21.22
N ASN A 44 -16.09 8.81 -20.56
CA ASN A 44 -17.41 9.20 -21.03
C ASN A 44 -18.37 8.05 -21.36
N ASP A 45 -18.12 6.85 -20.79
CA ASP A 45 -18.94 5.66 -21.00
C ASP A 45 -19.19 4.97 -19.65
N ASP A 46 -20.40 4.41 -19.49
CA ASP A 46 -20.71 3.52 -18.37
C ASP A 46 -20.23 2.11 -18.69
N ALA A 47 -18.93 1.99 -18.93
CA ALA A 47 -18.29 0.73 -19.28
C ALA A 47 -16.85 0.67 -18.82
N TYR A 48 -16.30 -0.52 -18.80
CA TYR A 48 -14.87 -0.77 -18.54
C TYR A 48 -14.33 -1.86 -19.44
N LEU A 49 -13.02 -1.85 -19.62
CA LEU A 49 -12.30 -2.93 -20.31
C LEU A 49 -11.79 -3.96 -19.29
N ILE A 50 -11.89 -5.21 -19.69
CA ILE A 50 -11.18 -6.35 -19.09
C ILE A 50 -10.31 -7.01 -20.16
N ARG A 51 -9.19 -7.57 -19.73
CA ARG A 51 -8.38 -8.44 -20.57
C ARG A 51 -8.95 -9.86 -20.52
N GLY A 52 -8.96 -10.57 -21.64
CA GLY A 52 -9.41 -11.96 -21.71
C GLY A 52 -8.49 -12.88 -20.91
N GLU A 53 -9.03 -14.01 -20.46
CA GLU A 53 -8.32 -15.03 -19.69
C GLU A 53 -7.85 -16.18 -20.59
N ALA A 54 -6.83 -16.92 -20.15
CA ALA A 54 -6.28 -18.10 -20.82
C ALA A 54 -5.99 -17.84 -22.33
N ASP A 55 -6.59 -18.58 -23.23
CA ASP A 55 -6.36 -18.51 -24.68
C ASP A 55 -6.82 -17.18 -25.32
N ASN A 56 -7.55 -16.36 -24.57
CA ASN A 56 -8.02 -15.03 -24.99
C ASN A 56 -7.26 -13.85 -24.34
N TRP A 57 -6.14 -14.11 -23.67
CA TRP A 57 -5.35 -13.07 -22.97
C TRP A 57 -4.92 -11.89 -23.87
N ASN A 58 -4.91 -12.07 -25.16
CA ASN A 58 -4.58 -11.11 -26.20
C ASN A 58 -5.78 -10.28 -26.68
N LYS A 59 -6.97 -10.49 -26.11
CA LYS A 59 -8.20 -9.75 -26.43
C LYS A 59 -8.62 -8.87 -25.27
N TRP A 60 -9.28 -7.78 -25.61
CA TRP A 60 -9.84 -6.84 -24.65
C TRP A 60 -11.34 -6.76 -24.87
N TYR A 61 -12.10 -6.91 -23.80
CA TYR A 61 -13.54 -6.90 -23.84
C TYR A 61 -14.08 -5.67 -23.13
N LYS A 62 -15.06 -5.01 -23.74
CA LYS A 62 -15.87 -3.96 -23.10
C LYS A 62 -17.01 -4.63 -22.34
N VAL A 63 -17.17 -4.23 -21.08
CA VAL A 63 -18.30 -4.63 -20.23
C VAL A 63 -19.14 -3.38 -19.95
N SER A 64 -20.39 -3.38 -20.42
CA SER A 64 -21.32 -2.25 -20.28
C SER A 64 -22.14 -2.33 -18.99
N ILE A 65 -22.34 -1.21 -18.33
CA ILE A 65 -23.04 -1.08 -17.05
C ILE A 65 -24.42 -0.47 -17.32
N PRO A 66 -25.51 -0.89 -16.65
CA PRO A 66 -25.54 -1.88 -15.54
C PRO A 66 -25.75 -3.33 -15.97
N ASN A 67 -26.05 -3.58 -17.25
CA ASN A 67 -26.48 -4.90 -17.74
C ASN A 67 -25.36 -5.96 -17.69
N MET A 68 -24.09 -5.53 -17.74
CA MET A 68 -22.90 -6.38 -17.81
C MET A 68 -22.73 -7.11 -19.16
N ASP A 69 -23.30 -6.53 -20.22
CA ASP A 69 -23.10 -7.05 -21.57
C ASP A 69 -21.63 -6.94 -21.97
N THR A 70 -21.07 -8.05 -22.46
CA THR A 70 -19.66 -8.15 -22.80
C THR A 70 -19.51 -8.26 -24.32
N THR A 71 -18.73 -7.35 -24.91
CA THR A 71 -18.42 -7.32 -26.34
C THR A 71 -16.93 -7.23 -26.57
N LEU A 72 -16.43 -7.80 -27.67
CA LEU A 72 -15.03 -7.66 -28.08
C LEU A 72 -14.74 -6.20 -28.41
N TYR A 73 -13.75 -5.59 -27.74
CA TYR A 73 -13.34 -4.19 -27.97
C TYR A 73 -12.08 -4.11 -28.83
N PHE A 74 -11.04 -4.88 -28.49
CA PHE A 74 -9.83 -5.05 -29.30
C PHE A 74 -9.44 -6.52 -29.41
N ASP A 75 -9.00 -6.92 -30.59
CA ASP A 75 -8.05 -8.02 -30.76
C ASP A 75 -6.64 -7.41 -30.75
N HIS A 76 -5.64 -8.07 -30.14
CA HIS A 76 -4.26 -7.55 -30.08
C HIS A 76 -3.64 -7.25 -31.45
N LYS A 77 -4.18 -7.84 -32.52
CA LYS A 77 -3.75 -7.60 -33.89
C LYS A 77 -3.82 -6.12 -34.32
N VAL A 78 -4.66 -5.30 -33.64
CA VAL A 78 -4.70 -3.85 -33.87
C VAL A 78 -3.42 -3.15 -33.39
N PHE A 79 -2.67 -3.78 -32.49
CA PHE A 79 -1.38 -3.30 -31.99
C PHE A 79 -0.20 -3.94 -32.74
N ASN A 80 -0.30 -4.03 -34.08
CA ASN A 80 0.80 -4.49 -34.93
C ASN A 80 1.68 -3.30 -35.35
N TYR A 81 2.98 -3.45 -35.16
CA TYR A 81 3.96 -2.45 -35.58
C TYR A 81 5.11 -3.15 -36.30
N ASN A 82 5.46 -2.67 -37.50
CA ASN A 82 6.51 -3.25 -38.36
C ASN A 82 6.38 -4.77 -38.59
N GLY A 83 5.15 -5.27 -38.74
CA GLY A 83 4.88 -6.69 -39.00
C GLY A 83 4.88 -7.59 -37.76
N GLY A 84 5.15 -7.05 -36.56
CA GLY A 84 5.11 -7.77 -35.28
C GLY A 84 3.96 -7.31 -34.38
N ASN A 85 3.30 -8.25 -33.71
CA ASN A 85 2.30 -7.91 -32.69
C ASN A 85 2.99 -7.48 -31.39
N LEU A 86 2.58 -6.33 -30.85
CA LEU A 86 3.11 -5.82 -29.58
C LEU A 86 2.53 -6.59 -28.40
N PHE A 87 3.39 -6.90 -27.43
CA PHE A 87 2.94 -7.36 -26.12
C PHE A 87 2.54 -6.15 -25.28
N VAL A 88 1.24 -5.98 -25.05
CA VAL A 88 0.69 -4.82 -24.33
C VAL A 88 0.73 -5.04 -22.83
N ASP A 89 1.49 -4.22 -22.12
CA ASP A 89 1.54 -4.22 -20.64
C ASP A 89 0.40 -3.39 -20.05
N ARG A 90 0.16 -2.19 -20.62
CA ARG A 90 -0.82 -1.23 -20.11
C ARG A 90 -1.45 -0.40 -21.24
N ILE A 91 -2.72 -0.03 -21.02
CA ILE A 91 -3.48 0.89 -21.86
C ILE A 91 -3.91 2.10 -21.03
N ILE A 92 -3.76 3.32 -21.59
CA ILE A 92 -4.20 4.59 -20.97
C ILE A 92 -5.00 5.38 -21.99
N PHE A 93 -6.26 5.69 -21.71
CA PHE A 93 -7.09 6.51 -22.57
C PHE A 93 -6.75 8.01 -22.47
N SER A 94 -6.90 8.74 -23.58
CA SER A 94 -7.11 10.19 -23.53
C SER A 94 -8.44 10.54 -22.86
N ASN A 95 -8.58 11.73 -22.28
CA ASN A 95 -9.80 12.12 -21.56
C ASN A 95 -11.07 12.11 -22.43
N ASP A 96 -10.92 12.41 -23.71
CA ASP A 96 -12.00 12.37 -24.70
C ASP A 96 -12.34 10.95 -25.20
N GLY A 97 -11.53 9.95 -24.80
CA GLY A 97 -11.68 8.56 -25.21
C GLY A 97 -11.35 8.26 -26.67
N THR A 98 -10.74 9.21 -27.41
CA THR A 98 -10.45 9.03 -28.85
C THR A 98 -9.11 8.37 -29.12
N LYS A 99 -8.19 8.40 -28.18
CA LYS A 99 -6.84 7.85 -28.30
C LYS A 99 -6.46 7.03 -27.09
N ILE A 100 -5.54 6.12 -27.27
CA ILE A 100 -4.91 5.37 -26.18
C ILE A 100 -3.39 5.39 -26.29
N LEU A 101 -2.73 5.47 -25.15
CA LEU A 101 -1.33 5.11 -25.01
C LEU A 101 -1.23 3.62 -24.74
N VAL A 102 -0.40 2.93 -25.50
CA VAL A 102 -0.09 1.52 -25.37
C VAL A 102 1.32 1.39 -24.84
N GLN A 103 1.49 0.89 -23.64
CA GLN A 103 2.79 0.60 -23.03
C GLN A 103 3.21 -0.83 -23.33
N THR A 104 4.48 -1.00 -23.71
CA THR A 104 5.16 -2.28 -23.91
C THR A 104 6.51 -2.28 -23.19
N ASP A 105 7.14 -3.43 -23.06
CA ASP A 105 8.50 -3.59 -22.50
C ASP A 105 8.67 -2.94 -21.13
N SER A 106 7.63 -3.09 -20.29
CA SER A 106 7.63 -2.49 -18.95
C SER A 106 8.74 -3.09 -18.07
N LYS A 107 9.58 -2.20 -17.52
CA LYS A 107 10.66 -2.58 -16.59
C LYS A 107 10.43 -1.86 -15.27
N LYS A 108 10.30 -2.63 -14.19
CA LYS A 108 10.14 -2.10 -12.83
C LYS A 108 11.43 -1.40 -12.38
N ILE A 109 11.27 -0.25 -11.70
CA ILE A 109 12.39 0.51 -11.10
C ILE A 109 12.40 0.34 -9.59
N TRP A 110 11.32 0.79 -8.91
CA TRP A 110 11.09 0.70 -7.47
C TRP A 110 9.73 0.07 -7.18
N ARG A 111 9.11 0.39 -6.04
CA ARG A 111 7.83 -0.18 -5.61
C ARG A 111 6.69 0.07 -6.62
N TYR A 112 6.58 1.27 -7.16
CA TYR A 112 5.48 1.70 -8.03
C TYR A 112 5.92 2.09 -9.43
N SER A 113 7.11 2.65 -9.58
CA SER A 113 7.62 3.19 -10.85
C SER A 113 8.08 2.09 -11.81
N ASN A 114 7.89 2.38 -13.08
CA ASN A 114 8.40 1.57 -14.19
C ASN A 114 8.79 2.47 -15.37
N THR A 115 9.57 1.92 -16.25
CA THR A 115 9.81 2.46 -17.60
C THR A 115 9.09 1.61 -18.63
N GLY A 116 8.98 2.10 -19.84
CA GLY A 116 8.47 1.32 -20.98
C GLY A 116 8.59 2.04 -22.30
N THR A 117 8.35 1.32 -23.36
CA THR A 117 8.14 1.82 -24.72
C THR A 117 6.66 2.18 -24.90
N TYR A 118 6.37 3.30 -25.56
CA TYR A 118 4.99 3.75 -25.72
C TYR A 118 4.63 3.99 -27.17
N PHE A 119 3.40 3.59 -27.49
CA PHE A 119 2.75 3.85 -28.77
C PHE A 119 1.46 4.63 -28.56
N ILE A 120 1.04 5.37 -29.56
CA ILE A 120 -0.24 6.06 -29.65
C ILE A 120 -1.13 5.30 -30.62
N TYR A 121 -2.29 4.86 -30.18
CA TYR A 121 -3.30 4.29 -31.07
C TYR A 121 -4.49 5.23 -31.16
N ASP A 122 -4.78 5.71 -32.37
CA ASP A 122 -5.97 6.50 -32.67
C ASP A 122 -7.13 5.56 -32.95
N LEU A 123 -8.20 5.66 -32.16
CA LEU A 123 -9.35 4.77 -32.23
C LEU A 123 -10.22 5.01 -33.46
N ARG A 124 -10.22 6.24 -34.01
CA ARG A 124 -11.00 6.62 -35.19
C ARG A 124 -10.27 6.20 -36.48
N GLU A 125 -9.02 6.60 -36.56
CA GLU A 125 -8.16 6.30 -37.75
C GLU A 125 -7.64 4.85 -37.75
N LYS A 126 -7.78 4.12 -36.64
CA LYS A 126 -7.21 2.76 -36.44
C LYS A 126 -5.70 2.73 -36.72
N LEU A 127 -5.01 3.78 -36.39
CA LEU A 127 -3.58 3.99 -36.67
C LEU A 127 -2.75 3.87 -35.39
N LEU A 128 -1.73 3.00 -35.41
CA LEU A 128 -0.74 2.86 -34.36
C LEU A 128 0.57 3.50 -34.78
N ILE A 129 1.07 4.45 -33.99
CA ILE A 129 2.36 5.10 -34.21
C ILE A 129 3.21 5.07 -32.94
N PRO A 130 4.55 4.97 -33.04
CA PRO A 130 5.40 5.09 -31.84
C PRO A 130 5.38 6.52 -31.32
N LEU A 131 5.39 6.69 -29.98
CA LEU A 131 5.44 7.99 -29.35
C LEU A 131 6.79 8.68 -29.61
N THR A 132 7.88 7.92 -29.69
CA THR A 132 9.22 8.42 -29.97
C THR A 132 9.84 7.63 -31.13
N LYS A 133 10.77 8.28 -31.87
CA LYS A 133 11.45 7.66 -33.03
C LYS A 133 12.38 6.50 -32.67
N ARG A 134 12.77 6.36 -31.41
CA ARG A 134 13.61 5.29 -30.87
C ARG A 134 12.87 4.59 -29.75
N ASN A 135 13.09 3.29 -29.62
CA ASN A 135 12.63 2.55 -28.42
C ASN A 135 13.35 3.12 -27.21
N MET A 136 12.68 4.00 -26.49
CA MET A 136 13.20 4.67 -25.31
C MET A 136 12.44 4.22 -24.07
N ASN A 137 13.15 4.07 -22.97
CA ASN A 137 12.55 3.83 -21.67
C ASN A 137 11.95 5.14 -21.15
N LEU A 138 10.64 5.33 -21.34
CA LEU A 138 9.92 6.52 -20.87
C LEU A 138 9.26 6.27 -19.52
N ARG A 139 9.17 7.34 -18.71
CA ARG A 139 8.50 7.33 -17.39
C ARG A 139 7.33 8.29 -17.37
N ASN A 140 6.32 7.99 -16.57
CA ASN A 140 5.20 8.89 -16.24
C ASN A 140 4.46 9.45 -17.46
N VAL A 141 4.27 8.63 -18.50
CA VAL A 141 3.67 9.06 -19.77
C VAL A 141 2.19 9.35 -19.61
N LYS A 142 1.72 10.57 -19.93
CA LYS A 142 0.34 11.04 -19.77
C LYS A 142 -0.11 11.97 -20.88
N PHE A 143 -1.36 11.84 -21.31
CA PHE A 143 -2.02 12.86 -22.13
C PHE A 143 -2.21 14.18 -21.36
N SER A 144 -2.20 15.29 -22.07
CA SER A 144 -2.76 16.55 -21.58
C SER A 144 -4.28 16.45 -21.41
N PRO A 145 -4.93 17.29 -20.58
CA PRO A 145 -6.38 17.28 -20.40
C PRO A 145 -7.19 17.39 -21.69
N ASP A 146 -6.72 18.18 -22.66
CA ASP A 146 -7.33 18.37 -23.97
C ASP A 146 -6.94 17.31 -25.02
N GLY A 147 -6.06 16.35 -24.66
CA GLY A 147 -5.60 15.29 -25.55
C GLY A 147 -4.70 15.74 -26.71
N GLN A 148 -4.18 17.00 -26.71
CA GLN A 148 -3.34 17.50 -27.79
C GLN A 148 -1.85 17.21 -27.61
N TYR A 149 -1.43 16.99 -26.36
CA TYR A 149 -0.05 16.72 -25.98
C TYR A 149 0.07 15.43 -25.18
N ILE A 150 1.27 14.85 -25.20
CA ILE A 150 1.67 13.78 -24.28
C ILE A 150 2.93 14.24 -23.57
N ALA A 151 2.94 14.22 -22.24
CA ALA A 151 4.14 14.51 -21.44
C ALA A 151 4.75 13.21 -20.92
N TYR A 152 6.08 13.22 -20.74
CA TYR A 152 6.85 12.10 -20.21
C TYR A 152 8.23 12.53 -19.75
N VAL A 153 8.89 11.67 -18.98
CA VAL A 153 10.29 11.83 -18.58
C VAL A 153 11.15 10.85 -19.36
N ARG A 154 12.36 11.29 -19.78
CA ARG A 154 13.36 10.47 -20.48
C ARG A 154 14.50 10.07 -19.55
N ASP A 155 15.39 9.23 -20.07
CA ASP A 155 16.57 8.72 -19.34
C ASP A 155 17.57 9.82 -18.91
N ASP A 156 17.50 11.02 -19.50
CA ASP A 156 18.28 12.19 -19.11
C ASP A 156 17.65 12.96 -17.93
N ASN A 157 16.67 12.37 -17.24
CA ASN A 157 15.96 12.94 -16.10
C ASN A 157 15.32 14.31 -16.37
N ASN A 158 14.90 14.54 -17.61
CA ASN A 158 14.20 15.75 -18.02
C ASN A 158 12.78 15.47 -18.50
N LEU A 159 11.91 16.47 -18.28
CA LEU A 159 10.53 16.48 -18.72
C LEU A 159 10.42 16.91 -20.17
N TYR A 160 9.64 16.16 -20.95
CA TYR A 160 9.39 16.40 -22.37
C TYR A 160 7.88 16.42 -22.63
N ILE A 161 7.51 17.03 -23.77
CA ILE A 161 6.18 16.89 -24.36
C ILE A 161 6.30 16.48 -25.83
N TYR A 162 5.29 15.76 -26.30
CA TYR A 162 5.06 15.46 -27.71
C TYR A 162 3.75 16.10 -28.15
N GLU A 163 3.81 17.00 -29.17
CA GLU A 163 2.63 17.62 -29.75
C GLU A 163 2.06 16.72 -30.87
N LEU A 164 0.85 16.21 -30.67
CA LEU A 164 0.25 15.23 -31.58
C LEU A 164 0.02 15.78 -32.98
N LYS A 165 -0.52 17.00 -33.11
CA LYS A 165 -0.82 17.63 -34.42
C LYS A 165 0.42 17.86 -35.27
N ARG A 166 1.49 18.37 -34.65
CA ARG A 166 2.76 18.67 -35.35
C ARG A 166 3.72 17.48 -35.38
N LYS A 167 3.42 16.39 -34.68
CA LYS A 167 4.31 15.23 -34.51
C LYS A 167 5.71 15.63 -34.05
N LYS A 168 5.79 16.57 -33.10
CA LYS A 168 7.06 17.18 -32.67
C LYS A 168 7.25 17.04 -31.16
N GLU A 169 8.42 16.53 -30.79
CA GLU A 169 8.90 16.49 -29.41
C GLU A 169 9.51 17.81 -29.00
N LYS A 170 9.38 18.16 -27.72
CA LYS A 170 10.01 19.33 -27.13
C LYS A 170 10.48 19.04 -25.71
N LYS A 171 11.71 19.41 -25.38
CA LYS A 171 12.27 19.36 -24.04
C LYS A 171 11.78 20.57 -23.24
N LEU A 172 11.23 20.34 -22.03
CA LEU A 172 10.70 21.40 -21.16
C LEU A 172 11.66 21.77 -20.02
N THR A 173 12.45 20.81 -19.52
CA THR A 173 13.49 21.05 -18.50
C THR A 173 14.87 20.69 -19.05
N SER A 174 15.93 21.25 -18.47
CA SER A 174 17.31 21.05 -18.95
C SER A 174 18.32 20.84 -17.82
N THR A 175 17.84 20.72 -16.58
CA THR A 175 18.67 20.55 -15.38
C THR A 175 18.95 19.11 -15.04
N GLY A 176 18.25 18.16 -15.71
CA GLY A 176 18.35 16.73 -15.45
C GLY A 176 19.80 16.23 -15.57
N SER A 177 20.23 15.48 -14.57
CA SER A 177 21.55 14.88 -14.44
C SER A 177 21.46 13.56 -13.66
N GLU A 178 22.56 12.96 -13.26
CA GLU A 178 22.54 11.79 -12.38
C GLU A 178 21.92 12.09 -10.99
N THR A 179 22.06 13.34 -10.52
CA THR A 179 21.59 13.74 -9.18
C THR A 179 20.40 14.69 -9.19
N ILE A 180 20.14 15.36 -10.32
CA ILE A 180 19.00 16.25 -10.45
C ILE A 180 17.96 15.62 -11.35
N ILE A 181 16.76 15.40 -10.84
CA ILE A 181 15.68 14.72 -11.55
C ILE A 181 14.43 15.58 -11.64
N ASN A 182 13.76 15.56 -12.81
CA ASN A 182 12.60 16.38 -13.12
C ASN A 182 11.40 15.49 -13.51
N GLY A 183 10.24 15.70 -12.90
CA GLY A 183 8.99 15.02 -13.29
C GLY A 183 8.87 13.56 -12.88
N HIS A 184 9.82 13.04 -12.16
CA HIS A 184 9.73 11.78 -11.41
C HIS A 184 10.46 11.95 -10.07
N PHE A 185 10.26 11.02 -9.14
CA PHE A 185 10.89 11.05 -7.83
C PHE A 185 12.00 10.00 -7.70
N GLY A 186 12.93 10.25 -6.77
CA GLY A 186 13.89 9.30 -6.26
C GLY A 186 13.25 8.31 -5.28
N TRP A 187 14.09 7.44 -4.70
CA TRP A 187 13.66 6.35 -3.86
C TRP A 187 12.83 6.81 -2.65
N LEU A 188 13.32 7.83 -1.90
CA LEU A 188 12.68 8.30 -0.65
C LEU A 188 11.25 8.78 -0.86
N TYR A 189 11.03 9.64 -1.85
CA TYR A 189 9.69 10.16 -2.14
C TYR A 189 8.75 9.12 -2.72
N GLU A 190 9.26 8.19 -3.53
CA GLU A 190 8.44 7.11 -4.07
C GLU A 190 8.00 6.15 -2.97
N GLU A 191 8.87 5.80 -2.04
CA GLU A 191 8.59 4.82 -0.99
C GLU A 191 7.73 5.42 0.13
N GLU A 192 8.06 6.62 0.64
CA GLU A 192 7.56 7.10 1.91
C GLU A 192 6.56 8.27 1.83
N LEU A 193 6.50 9.01 0.70
CA LEU A 193 5.74 10.26 0.70
C LEU A 193 4.66 10.32 -0.38
N THR A 194 5.04 10.40 -1.65
CA THR A 194 4.13 10.87 -2.73
C THR A 194 3.89 9.84 -3.82
N GLY A 195 4.76 8.84 -3.93
CA GLY A 195 4.81 7.93 -5.06
C GLY A 195 5.76 8.43 -6.16
N TYR A 196 5.59 7.96 -7.39
CA TYR A 196 6.58 8.08 -8.46
C TYR A 196 6.33 9.23 -9.46
N ASP A 197 5.13 9.80 -9.45
CA ASP A 197 4.66 10.76 -10.46
C ASP A 197 4.85 12.21 -10.00
N ALA A 198 5.88 12.87 -10.53
CA ALA A 198 6.33 14.20 -10.09
C ALA A 198 5.98 15.34 -11.06
N TYR A 199 4.86 15.28 -11.79
CA TYR A 199 4.34 16.43 -12.53
C TYR A 199 2.82 16.39 -12.70
N ARG A 200 2.22 17.57 -12.90
CA ARG A 200 0.77 17.77 -13.04
C ARG A 200 0.47 18.71 -14.21
N TRP A 201 -0.33 18.25 -15.16
CA TRP A 201 -0.87 19.10 -16.21
C TRP A 201 -1.81 20.17 -15.62
N ALA A 202 -1.70 21.41 -16.10
CA ALA A 202 -2.70 22.42 -15.85
C ALA A 202 -4.04 22.05 -16.52
N PRO A 203 -5.20 22.39 -15.93
CA PRO A 203 -6.50 22.07 -16.52
C PRO A 203 -6.71 22.62 -17.93
N ASP A 204 -6.02 23.71 -18.29
CA ASP A 204 -6.07 24.34 -19.62
C ASP A 204 -5.05 23.75 -20.61
N SER A 205 -4.30 22.73 -20.23
CA SER A 205 -3.24 22.08 -21.03
C SER A 205 -2.09 22.98 -21.47
N LYS A 206 -1.99 24.22 -20.98
CA LYS A 206 -0.99 25.21 -21.42
C LYS A 206 0.28 25.21 -20.59
N SER A 207 0.28 24.53 -19.43
CA SER A 207 1.44 24.47 -18.53
C SER A 207 1.49 23.12 -17.80
N ILE A 208 2.67 22.83 -17.28
CA ILE A 208 2.91 21.70 -16.38
C ILE A 208 3.56 22.26 -15.11
N ALA A 209 3.02 21.90 -13.96
CA ALA A 209 3.70 22.04 -12.68
C ALA A 209 4.48 20.74 -12.40
N PHE A 210 5.73 20.85 -11.95
CA PHE A 210 6.62 19.72 -11.75
C PHE A 210 7.52 19.92 -10.54
N TRP A 211 7.91 18.80 -9.91
CA TRP A 211 9.00 18.80 -8.94
C TRP A 211 10.32 18.60 -9.65
N GLU A 212 11.31 19.37 -9.23
CA GLU A 212 12.72 19.10 -9.42
C GLU A 212 13.28 18.65 -8.07
N GLU A 213 13.93 17.49 -8.06
CA GLU A 213 14.54 16.88 -6.89
C GLU A 213 16.06 16.84 -7.08
N ASP A 214 16.80 17.41 -6.14
CA ASP A 214 18.26 17.37 -6.09
C ASP A 214 18.71 16.38 -5.01
N GLN A 215 19.35 15.30 -5.43
CA GLN A 215 19.85 14.22 -4.59
C GLN A 215 21.37 14.30 -4.39
N SER A 216 22.01 15.38 -4.77
CA SER A 216 23.49 15.49 -4.76
C SER A 216 24.12 15.30 -3.36
N MET A 217 23.38 15.71 -2.31
CA MET A 217 23.79 15.60 -0.91
C MET A 217 23.34 14.30 -0.23
N VAL A 218 22.53 13.46 -0.92
CA VAL A 218 22.03 12.19 -0.35
C VAL A 218 23.11 11.12 -0.49
N PRO A 219 23.49 10.45 0.61
CA PRO A 219 24.46 9.37 0.57
C PRO A 219 24.03 8.21 -0.32
N GLU A 220 25.01 7.51 -0.90
CA GLU A 220 24.78 6.34 -1.74
C GLU A 220 24.86 5.05 -0.92
N TYR A 221 23.88 4.18 -1.13
CA TYR A 221 23.93 2.78 -0.72
C TYR A 221 24.17 1.88 -1.93
N TYR A 222 24.95 0.81 -1.74
CA TYR A 222 25.37 -0.09 -2.82
C TYR A 222 24.70 -1.45 -2.68
N LEU A 223 23.88 -1.84 -3.67
CA LEU A 223 23.38 -3.19 -3.82
C LEU A 223 24.31 -3.97 -4.77
N ILE A 224 24.81 -5.08 -4.31
CA ILE A 224 25.76 -5.93 -5.06
C ILE A 224 24.96 -7.06 -5.71
N ASN A 225 25.01 -7.16 -7.03
CA ASN A 225 24.48 -8.28 -7.78
C ASN A 225 25.63 -9.24 -8.12
N GLU A 226 25.64 -10.40 -7.49
CA GLU A 226 26.66 -11.45 -7.63
C GLU A 226 26.29 -12.53 -8.67
N MET A 227 25.20 -12.31 -9.46
CA MET A 227 24.73 -13.31 -10.44
C MET A 227 25.53 -13.32 -11.74
N GLU A 228 26.41 -12.36 -11.96
CA GLU A 228 27.28 -12.24 -13.12
C GLU A 228 28.67 -12.83 -12.82
N LYS A 229 29.49 -13.05 -13.86
CA LYS A 229 30.88 -13.50 -13.70
C LYS A 229 31.71 -12.56 -12.80
N TYR A 230 31.49 -11.28 -12.93
CA TYR A 230 31.99 -10.24 -12.02
C TYR A 230 30.77 -9.51 -11.42
N PRO A 231 30.74 -9.29 -10.10
CA PRO A 231 29.65 -8.58 -9.46
C PRO A 231 29.42 -7.20 -10.07
N THR A 232 28.15 -6.84 -10.20
CA THR A 232 27.75 -5.49 -10.61
C THR A 232 27.15 -4.73 -9.43
N ILE A 233 27.29 -3.39 -9.43
CA ILE A 233 26.82 -2.52 -8.34
C ILE A 233 25.67 -1.69 -8.84
N LYS A 234 24.53 -1.73 -8.13
CA LYS A 234 23.44 -0.77 -8.27
C LYS A 234 23.53 0.25 -7.13
N LYS A 235 23.70 1.51 -7.47
CA LYS A 235 23.70 2.63 -6.53
C LYS A 235 22.30 3.09 -6.25
N ILE A 236 22.00 3.38 -4.98
CA ILE A 236 20.75 3.98 -4.52
C ILE A 236 21.08 5.17 -3.64
N ARG A 237 20.49 6.33 -3.91
CA ARG A 237 20.55 7.47 -3.02
C ARG A 237 19.51 7.29 -1.93
N TYR A 238 19.99 6.95 -0.72
CA TYR A 238 19.18 6.51 0.40
C TYR A 238 19.62 7.24 1.67
N PRO A 239 18.84 8.23 2.15
CA PRO A 239 19.20 8.96 3.35
C PRO A 239 18.83 8.15 4.58
N LYS A 240 19.81 7.69 5.35
CA LYS A 240 19.58 7.06 6.66
C LYS A 240 19.31 8.13 7.71
N VAL A 241 18.74 7.69 8.84
CA VAL A 241 18.44 8.58 9.97
C VAL A 241 19.61 9.53 10.29
N GLY A 242 19.31 10.81 10.41
CA GLY A 242 20.27 11.87 10.69
C GLY A 242 21.02 12.43 9.47
N GLU A 243 20.89 11.81 8.30
CA GLU A 243 21.57 12.25 7.07
C GLU A 243 20.72 13.28 6.29
N LYS A 244 21.31 13.88 5.25
CA LYS A 244 20.64 14.86 4.41
C LYS A 244 19.60 14.20 3.49
N ASN A 245 18.41 14.79 3.46
CA ASN A 245 17.36 14.45 2.53
C ASN A 245 17.63 15.06 1.14
N PRO A 246 16.99 14.54 0.07
CA PRO A 246 16.95 15.25 -1.19
C PRO A 246 16.22 16.60 -1.03
N SER A 247 16.73 17.64 -1.65
CA SER A 247 16.07 18.94 -1.68
C SER A 247 15.13 19.05 -2.87
N LEU A 248 13.95 19.63 -2.67
CA LEU A 248 12.94 19.77 -3.71
C LEU A 248 12.54 21.21 -3.91
N ARG A 249 12.16 21.51 -5.15
CA ARG A 249 11.44 22.73 -5.52
C ARG A 249 10.37 22.44 -6.56
N ILE A 250 9.35 23.28 -6.60
CA ILE A 250 8.26 23.15 -7.55
C ILE A 250 8.39 24.25 -8.60
N GLY A 251 8.40 23.84 -9.87
CA GLY A 251 8.42 24.74 -11.01
C GLY A 251 7.14 24.63 -11.84
N VAL A 252 6.77 25.71 -12.52
CA VAL A 252 5.76 25.73 -13.58
C VAL A 252 6.42 26.08 -14.90
N VAL A 253 6.19 25.27 -15.92
CA VAL A 253 6.70 25.49 -17.29
C VAL A 253 5.55 25.47 -18.29
N ARG A 254 5.58 26.40 -19.25
CA ARG A 254 4.60 26.42 -20.35
C ARG A 254 4.94 25.36 -21.39
N VAL A 255 3.93 24.82 -22.10
CA VAL A 255 4.14 23.89 -23.23
C VAL A 255 4.95 24.53 -24.36
N SER A 256 4.96 25.85 -24.46
CA SER A 256 5.86 26.57 -25.35
C SER A 256 7.35 26.40 -24.99
N GLY A 257 7.66 25.90 -23.80
CA GLY A 257 9.02 25.80 -23.26
C GLY A 257 9.58 27.12 -22.72
N ALA A 258 8.84 28.23 -22.84
CA ALA A 258 9.23 29.53 -22.32
C ALA A 258 8.67 29.75 -20.91
N GLY A 259 9.32 30.66 -20.17
CA GLY A 259 8.74 31.23 -18.96
C GLY A 259 8.64 30.27 -17.77
N ARG A 260 9.65 29.41 -17.53
CA ARG A 260 9.71 28.63 -16.29
C ARG A 260 9.69 29.54 -15.06
N LYS A 261 8.79 29.27 -14.11
CA LYS A 261 8.71 29.95 -12.82
C LYS A 261 8.88 28.96 -11.69
N TRP A 262 9.66 29.30 -10.70
CA TRP A 262 9.74 28.57 -9.44
C TRP A 262 8.70 29.15 -8.48
N LEU A 263 8.03 28.29 -7.71
CA LEU A 263 7.10 28.73 -6.69
C LEU A 263 7.89 29.20 -5.48
N GLU A 264 7.53 30.38 -4.97
CA GLU A 264 8.21 31.03 -3.86
C GLU A 264 7.59 30.57 -2.52
N TYR A 265 8.40 30.07 -1.62
CA TYR A 265 8.03 29.74 -0.24
C TYR A 265 9.28 29.79 0.65
N ALA A 266 9.09 30.12 1.93
CA ALA A 266 10.19 30.02 2.88
C ALA A 266 10.53 28.52 3.10
N SER A 267 11.69 28.10 2.64
CA SER A 267 12.21 26.77 2.83
C SER A 267 13.17 26.74 4.00
N VAL A 268 13.09 25.69 4.80
CA VAL A 268 14.13 25.28 5.75
C VAL A 268 14.78 24.04 5.15
N ASP A 269 16.08 23.88 5.34
CA ASP A 269 16.78 22.67 4.91
C ASP A 269 16.06 21.42 5.41
N ASP A 270 15.95 20.42 4.53
CA ASP A 270 15.30 19.12 4.80
C ASP A 270 13.76 19.14 4.94
N ASP A 271 13.05 20.25 4.59
CA ASP A 271 11.60 20.25 4.46
C ASP A 271 11.15 19.38 3.28
N TYR A 272 10.01 18.68 3.45
CA TYR A 272 9.39 17.92 2.37
C TYR A 272 8.35 18.72 1.60
N LEU A 273 8.18 18.40 0.31
CA LEU A 273 7.08 18.88 -0.55
C LEU A 273 6.23 17.69 -1.03
N PRO A 274 5.44 17.06 -0.13
CA PRO A 274 4.86 15.75 -0.41
C PRO A 274 3.65 15.79 -1.35
N TRP A 275 3.09 16.96 -1.65
CA TRP A 275 1.86 17.03 -2.44
C TRP A 275 1.77 18.32 -3.23
N MET A 276 1.18 18.22 -4.46
CA MET A 276 0.88 19.36 -5.33
C MET A 276 -0.32 19.06 -6.22
N LYS A 277 -1.18 20.07 -6.43
CA LYS A 277 -2.36 19.99 -7.30
C LYS A 277 -2.66 21.35 -7.91
N TRP A 278 -3.18 21.37 -9.13
CA TRP A 278 -3.76 22.60 -9.70
C TRP A 278 -5.10 22.91 -9.02
N VAL A 279 -5.24 24.11 -8.50
CA VAL A 279 -6.52 24.64 -7.97
C VAL A 279 -7.42 25.03 -9.16
N ASN A 280 -6.85 25.68 -10.15
CA ASN A 280 -7.47 26.07 -11.40
C ASN A 280 -6.38 26.31 -12.47
N LYS A 281 -6.75 26.89 -13.64
CA LYS A 281 -5.78 27.18 -14.71
C LYS A 281 -4.64 28.13 -14.34
N SER A 282 -4.76 28.92 -13.28
CA SER A 282 -3.77 29.94 -12.90
C SER A 282 -3.10 29.72 -11.55
N LYS A 283 -3.57 28.78 -10.73
CA LYS A 283 -3.08 28.59 -9.36
C LYS A 283 -2.71 27.14 -9.09
N VAL A 284 -1.57 26.94 -8.42
CA VAL A 284 -1.05 25.65 -7.97
C VAL A 284 -1.04 25.64 -6.44
N ALA A 285 -1.66 24.62 -5.84
CA ALA A 285 -1.55 24.36 -4.41
C ALA A 285 -0.47 23.31 -4.15
N PHE A 286 0.24 23.44 -3.02
CA PHE A 286 1.22 22.45 -2.57
C PHE A 286 1.34 22.45 -1.06
N LEU A 287 1.81 21.34 -0.50
CA LEU A 287 2.15 21.19 0.91
C LEU A 287 3.66 21.35 1.11
N LYS A 288 4.02 22.08 2.15
CA LYS A 288 5.34 22.10 2.76
C LYS A 288 5.24 21.41 4.12
N MET A 289 6.09 20.43 4.37
CA MET A 289 6.07 19.63 5.59
C MET A 289 7.45 19.63 6.23
N ASN A 290 7.54 19.85 7.54
CA ASN A 290 8.81 19.81 8.25
C ASN A 290 9.40 18.39 8.34
N ARG A 291 10.70 18.26 8.55
CA ARG A 291 11.44 16.99 8.57
C ARG A 291 10.85 15.95 9.54
N LYS A 292 10.40 16.36 10.73
CA LYS A 292 9.74 15.47 11.71
C LYS A 292 8.30 15.11 11.35
N GLN A 293 7.78 15.69 10.28
CA GLN A 293 6.39 15.50 9.82
C GLN A 293 5.34 15.85 10.89
N GLN A 294 5.69 16.71 11.82
CA GLN A 294 4.81 17.21 12.88
C GLN A 294 3.94 18.39 12.44
N LYS A 295 4.26 18.95 11.28
CA LYS A 295 3.54 20.08 10.72
C LYS A 295 3.60 20.06 9.20
N TRP A 296 2.45 20.32 8.56
CA TRP A 296 2.44 20.76 7.18
C TRP A 296 1.70 22.10 7.04
N ASP A 297 2.17 22.89 6.06
CA ASP A 297 1.57 24.16 5.65
C ASP A 297 1.07 24.04 4.21
N LEU A 298 -0.19 24.43 3.96
CA LEU A 298 -0.79 24.51 2.64
C LEU A 298 -0.55 25.91 2.05
N PHE A 299 0.05 25.93 0.86
CA PHE A 299 0.25 27.14 0.05
C PHE A 299 -0.52 27.07 -1.24
N VAL A 300 -0.90 28.23 -1.75
CA VAL A 300 -1.42 28.40 -3.12
C VAL A 300 -0.58 29.45 -3.83
N SER A 301 -0.05 29.09 -4.99
CA SER A 301 0.85 29.94 -5.79
C SER A 301 0.22 30.35 -7.10
N ASP A 302 0.50 31.57 -7.54
CA ASP A 302 0.17 32.05 -8.87
C ASP A 302 1.20 31.52 -9.89
N ARG A 303 0.73 30.92 -10.99
CA ARG A 303 1.61 30.28 -11.99
C ARG A 303 2.48 31.23 -12.78
N GLU A 304 2.06 32.49 -12.94
CA GLU A 304 2.78 33.48 -13.76
C GLU A 304 3.87 34.21 -12.98
N THR A 305 3.58 34.49 -11.71
CA THR A 305 4.51 35.23 -10.83
C THR A 305 5.37 34.31 -9.96
N GLY A 306 4.87 33.13 -9.62
CA GLY A 306 5.47 32.21 -8.64
C GLY A 306 5.15 32.55 -7.19
N LYS A 307 4.53 33.69 -6.90
CA LYS A 307 4.21 34.13 -5.54
C LYS A 307 3.24 33.18 -4.86
N SER A 308 3.58 32.79 -3.64
CA SER A 308 2.79 31.84 -2.84
C SER A 308 2.13 32.55 -1.65
N PHE A 309 0.93 32.09 -1.34
CA PHE A 309 0.14 32.55 -0.20
C PHE A 309 -0.14 31.38 0.72
N TYR A 310 0.12 31.57 2.00
CA TYR A 310 -0.26 30.60 3.04
C TYR A 310 -1.78 30.52 3.16
N ILE A 311 -2.31 29.31 3.35
CA ILE A 311 -3.75 29.05 3.49
C ILE A 311 -4.07 28.55 4.89
N LEU A 312 -3.57 27.39 5.27
CA LEU A 312 -3.80 26.74 6.56
C LEU A 312 -2.69 25.75 6.88
N SER A 313 -2.65 25.26 8.11
CA SER A 313 -1.71 24.22 8.56
C SER A 313 -2.40 23.16 9.39
N GLU A 314 -1.74 22.02 9.49
CA GLU A 314 -2.01 20.95 10.43
C GLU A 314 -0.78 20.75 11.31
N ILE A 315 -0.99 20.51 12.61
CA ILE A 315 0.11 20.38 13.60
C ILE A 315 -0.25 19.27 14.58
N ASP A 316 0.69 18.36 14.79
CA ASP A 316 0.73 17.39 15.89
C ASP A 316 2.14 17.37 16.49
N LEU A 317 2.33 18.00 17.64
CA LEU A 317 3.63 18.07 18.31
C LEU A 317 3.93 16.84 19.18
N ASN A 318 2.92 16.01 19.46
CA ASN A 318 3.05 14.80 20.27
C ASN A 318 3.23 13.53 19.44
N GLY A 319 3.19 13.67 18.13
CA GLY A 319 3.30 12.59 17.16
C GLY A 319 3.68 13.13 15.79
N TRP A 320 2.88 12.81 14.79
CA TRP A 320 3.05 13.27 13.41
C TRP A 320 1.70 13.50 12.73
N VAL A 321 1.68 14.40 11.76
CA VAL A 321 0.50 14.67 10.94
C VAL A 321 0.39 13.67 9.81
N GLU A 322 -0.82 13.15 9.59
CA GLU A 322 -1.15 12.27 8.48
C GLU A 322 -2.02 12.98 7.42
N ASN A 323 -2.54 12.22 6.50
CA ASN A 323 -3.52 12.65 5.50
C ASN A 323 -3.10 13.78 4.58
N HIS A 324 -1.79 14.06 4.46
CA HIS A 324 -1.32 14.94 3.41
C HIS A 324 -1.77 14.39 2.04
N GLY A 325 -2.39 15.21 1.22
CA GLY A 325 -2.93 14.81 -0.08
C GLY A 325 -4.45 14.61 -0.15
N GLN A 326 -5.15 14.53 0.99
CA GLN A 326 -6.62 14.50 1.04
C GLN A 326 -7.18 15.93 1.09
N ILE A 327 -6.80 16.78 0.10
CA ILE A 327 -7.19 18.21 0.01
C ILE A 327 -7.87 18.46 -1.33
N HIS A 328 -9.07 19.03 -1.27
CA HIS A 328 -9.93 19.28 -2.44
C HIS A 328 -10.39 20.73 -2.46
N PHE A 329 -10.05 21.44 -3.54
CA PHE A 329 -10.49 22.81 -3.80
C PHE A 329 -11.78 22.77 -4.59
N LEU A 330 -12.84 23.42 -4.09
CA LEU A 330 -14.15 23.49 -4.71
C LEU A 330 -14.29 24.75 -5.57
N LYS A 331 -15.16 24.72 -6.58
CA LYS A 331 -15.49 25.88 -7.41
C LYS A 331 -16.11 27.02 -6.59
N SER A 332 -16.80 26.69 -5.52
CA SER A 332 -17.37 27.66 -4.57
C SER A 332 -16.37 28.49 -3.78
N GLY A 333 -15.08 28.13 -3.85
CA GLY A 333 -14.05 28.77 -3.04
C GLY A 333 -13.89 28.15 -1.65
N LEU A 334 -14.38 26.95 -1.43
CA LEU A 334 -14.19 26.16 -0.23
C LEU A 334 -13.11 25.10 -0.43
N ILE A 335 -12.54 24.63 0.67
CA ILE A 335 -11.55 23.54 0.71
C ILE A 335 -12.11 22.43 1.62
N ILE A 336 -12.18 21.22 1.09
CA ILE A 336 -12.46 20.01 1.87
C ILE A 336 -11.15 19.28 2.11
N TYR A 337 -10.89 18.89 3.36
CA TYR A 337 -9.67 18.14 3.74
C TYR A 337 -9.94 17.24 4.95
N ILE A 338 -9.02 16.30 5.20
CA ILE A 338 -9.05 15.45 6.39
C ILE A 338 -8.07 15.99 7.42
N SER A 339 -8.49 16.01 8.70
CA SER A 339 -7.68 16.50 9.82
C SER A 339 -7.98 15.72 11.10
N GLU A 340 -6.95 15.52 11.94
CA GLU A 340 -7.03 14.89 13.26
C GLU A 340 -7.25 15.89 14.41
N LYS A 341 -7.54 17.18 14.14
CA LYS A 341 -7.67 18.25 15.15
C LYS A 341 -8.62 17.95 16.32
N THR A 342 -9.54 17.03 16.16
CA THR A 342 -10.49 16.59 17.20
C THR A 342 -10.10 15.24 17.82
N GLY A 343 -8.90 14.75 17.55
CA GLY A 343 -8.37 13.49 18.06
C GLY A 343 -8.62 12.28 17.15
N PHE A 344 -9.45 12.43 16.13
CA PHE A 344 -9.71 11.42 15.09
C PHE A 344 -9.69 12.07 13.71
N ASN A 345 -9.37 11.29 12.68
CA ASN A 345 -9.45 11.76 11.31
C ASN A 345 -10.89 12.07 10.90
N HIS A 346 -11.21 13.34 10.66
CA HIS A 346 -12.50 13.80 10.22
C HIS A 346 -12.43 14.70 9.00
N ILE A 347 -13.54 14.80 8.26
CA ILE A 347 -13.70 15.72 7.12
C ILE A 347 -13.94 17.12 7.67
N TRP A 348 -13.13 18.06 7.17
CA TRP A 348 -13.22 19.49 7.50
C TRP A 348 -13.51 20.30 6.26
N LEU A 349 -14.24 21.38 6.44
CA LEU A 349 -14.51 22.40 5.43
C LEU A 349 -13.83 23.70 5.86
N SER A 350 -13.18 24.39 4.93
CA SER A 350 -12.53 25.68 5.17
C SER A 350 -12.77 26.63 4.01
N LYS A 351 -12.73 27.94 4.26
CA LYS A 351 -12.65 28.95 3.20
C LYS A 351 -11.27 28.94 2.55
N HIS A 352 -11.17 29.34 1.27
CA HIS A 352 -9.89 29.44 0.55
C HIS A 352 -8.88 30.39 1.23
N SER A 353 -9.34 31.28 2.08
CA SER A 353 -8.47 32.14 2.91
C SER A 353 -7.90 31.44 4.13
N GLY A 354 -8.33 30.20 4.42
CA GLY A 354 -7.97 29.47 5.65
C GLY A 354 -8.55 30.05 6.94
N SER A 355 -9.32 31.16 6.85
CA SER A 355 -9.71 31.95 8.02
C SER A 355 -10.72 31.28 8.93
N ASN A 356 -11.54 30.35 8.43
CA ASN A 356 -12.53 29.62 9.21
C ASN A 356 -12.59 28.18 8.72
N SER A 357 -12.41 27.22 9.62
CA SER A 357 -12.56 25.79 9.36
C SER A 357 -13.53 25.19 10.37
N TRP A 358 -14.37 24.27 9.91
CA TRP A 358 -15.31 23.54 10.76
C TRP A 358 -15.39 22.08 10.33
N PRO A 359 -15.64 21.16 11.29
CA PRO A 359 -15.78 19.75 10.97
C PRO A 359 -17.13 19.48 10.28
N ILE A 360 -17.10 18.56 9.32
CA ILE A 360 -18.30 17.99 8.66
C ILE A 360 -18.69 16.67 9.33
N THR A 361 -17.68 15.93 9.82
CA THR A 361 -17.87 14.66 10.53
C THR A 361 -17.26 14.76 11.93
N GLU A 362 -17.85 14.07 12.91
CA GLU A 362 -17.40 14.06 14.30
C GLU A 362 -17.63 12.69 14.95
N GLY A 363 -16.94 12.40 16.06
CA GLY A 363 -17.10 11.20 16.88
C GLY A 363 -15.81 10.40 17.05
N ASP A 364 -15.88 9.30 17.82
CA ASP A 364 -14.73 8.44 18.14
C ASP A 364 -14.51 7.38 17.04
N TRP A 365 -14.32 7.82 15.82
CA TRP A 365 -14.10 7.00 14.63
C TRP A 365 -13.34 7.81 13.56
N GLU A 366 -12.77 7.13 12.58
CA GLU A 366 -11.91 7.76 11.57
C GLU A 366 -12.48 7.72 10.16
N VAL A 367 -12.42 8.83 9.46
CA VAL A 367 -12.46 8.88 8.01
C VAL A 367 -11.14 8.37 7.46
N LYS A 368 -11.19 7.39 6.57
CA LYS A 368 -10.00 6.78 5.97
C LYS A 368 -9.58 7.44 4.65
N SER A 369 -10.58 7.82 3.83
CA SER A 369 -10.35 8.52 2.55
C SER A 369 -11.61 9.19 2.05
N ILE A 370 -11.44 10.28 1.29
CA ILE A 370 -12.50 10.90 0.49
C ILE A 370 -12.40 10.28 -0.92
N GLU A 371 -13.48 9.62 -1.36
CA GLU A 371 -13.52 8.89 -2.63
C GLU A 371 -14.08 9.76 -3.77
N TYR A 372 -15.05 10.63 -3.46
CA TYR A 372 -15.66 11.52 -4.43
C TYR A 372 -16.38 12.69 -3.75
N ILE A 373 -16.38 13.84 -4.41
CA ILE A 373 -17.14 15.03 -4.02
C ILE A 373 -18.06 15.41 -5.17
N ASP A 374 -19.35 15.44 -4.92
CA ASP A 374 -20.37 15.93 -5.83
C ASP A 374 -20.72 17.38 -5.45
N GLU A 375 -20.06 18.33 -6.11
CA GLU A 375 -20.24 19.77 -5.81
C GLU A 375 -21.64 20.27 -6.16
N GLU A 376 -22.33 19.65 -7.14
CA GLU A 376 -23.67 20.07 -7.56
C GLU A 376 -24.74 19.65 -6.54
N LYS A 377 -24.53 18.50 -5.88
CA LYS A 377 -25.44 17.99 -4.85
C LYS A 377 -24.96 18.30 -3.44
N GLU A 378 -23.81 18.95 -3.31
CA GLU A 378 -23.15 19.24 -2.04
C GLU A 378 -22.97 17.96 -1.17
N LEU A 379 -22.49 16.86 -1.78
CA LEU A 379 -22.30 15.57 -1.12
C LEU A 379 -20.81 15.15 -1.15
N ILE A 380 -20.35 14.60 -0.04
CA ILE A 380 -19.03 13.98 0.11
C ILE A 380 -19.23 12.47 0.28
N TYR A 381 -18.52 11.68 -0.52
CA TYR A 381 -18.49 10.23 -0.45
C TYR A 381 -17.13 9.79 0.12
N PHE A 382 -17.13 8.97 1.17
CA PHE A 382 -15.90 8.66 1.92
C PHE A 382 -15.92 7.26 2.55
N MET A 383 -14.73 6.72 2.81
CA MET A 383 -14.54 5.51 3.60
C MET A 383 -14.29 5.86 5.06
N ALA A 384 -14.85 5.06 5.98
CA ALA A 384 -14.67 5.25 7.42
C ALA A 384 -14.86 3.95 8.20
N ASN A 385 -14.32 3.92 9.43
CA ASN A 385 -14.50 2.82 10.39
C ASN A 385 -15.56 3.10 11.47
N LYS A 386 -16.58 3.90 11.13
CA LYS A 386 -17.59 4.44 12.06
C LYS A 386 -18.32 3.39 12.91
N GLU A 387 -18.64 2.23 12.34
CA GLU A 387 -19.42 1.20 13.04
C GLU A 387 -18.55 0.23 13.83
N SER A 388 -17.32 0.02 13.38
CA SER A 388 -16.35 -0.85 14.03
C SER A 388 -14.92 -0.48 13.59
N VAL A 389 -13.98 -0.47 14.52
CA VAL A 389 -12.55 -0.27 14.20
C VAL A 389 -12.03 -1.34 13.21
N HIS A 390 -12.69 -2.49 13.11
CA HIS A 390 -12.29 -3.61 12.25
C HIS A 390 -12.92 -3.58 10.86
N GLU A 391 -13.80 -2.61 10.57
CA GLU A 391 -14.54 -2.52 9.33
C GLU A 391 -14.28 -1.18 8.64
N ASN A 392 -14.04 -1.20 7.35
CA ASN A 392 -14.09 -0.02 6.50
C ASN A 392 -15.37 -0.05 5.69
N LYS A 393 -16.20 0.97 5.84
CA LYS A 393 -17.47 1.13 5.13
C LYS A 393 -17.54 2.42 4.35
N PHE A 394 -18.42 2.46 3.37
CA PHE A 394 -18.59 3.58 2.47
C PHE A 394 -19.81 4.42 2.83
N TYR A 395 -19.63 5.72 2.95
CA TYR A 395 -20.63 6.67 3.40
C TYR A 395 -20.79 7.83 2.42
N SER A 396 -21.93 8.52 2.51
CA SER A 396 -22.12 9.88 1.98
C SER A 396 -22.63 10.81 3.07
N ILE A 397 -22.26 12.10 2.99
CA ILE A 397 -22.69 13.16 3.91
C ILE A 397 -22.84 14.47 3.15
N GLY A 398 -23.75 15.36 3.57
CA GLY A 398 -23.88 16.72 3.07
C GLY A 398 -22.72 17.63 3.49
N PHE A 399 -22.46 18.70 2.76
CA PHE A 399 -21.47 19.73 3.14
C PHE A 399 -21.81 20.44 4.45
N ASP A 400 -23.08 20.41 4.84
CA ASP A 400 -23.59 20.90 6.11
C ASP A 400 -23.49 19.92 7.29
N GLY A 401 -22.89 18.74 7.05
CA GLY A 401 -22.76 17.67 8.05
C GLY A 401 -24.04 16.86 8.26
N THR A 402 -25.11 17.13 7.51
CA THR A 402 -26.37 16.39 7.62
C THR A 402 -26.45 15.22 6.64
N ASN A 403 -27.49 14.38 6.78
CA ASN A 403 -27.78 13.29 5.87
C ASN A 403 -26.67 12.24 5.73
N LEU A 404 -25.96 11.94 6.80
CA LEU A 404 -25.01 10.83 6.83
C LEU A 404 -25.70 9.51 6.49
N LYS A 405 -25.23 8.83 5.45
CA LYS A 405 -25.78 7.55 4.97
C LYS A 405 -24.68 6.51 4.82
N ASN A 406 -24.90 5.31 5.36
CA ASN A 406 -24.08 4.14 5.05
C ASN A 406 -24.53 3.52 3.72
N LEU A 407 -23.62 3.44 2.74
CA LEU A 407 -23.86 2.89 1.39
C LEU A 407 -23.44 1.42 1.27
N THR A 408 -22.77 0.88 2.28
CA THR A 408 -22.32 -0.53 2.38
C THR A 408 -22.77 -1.12 3.71
N LYS A 409 -24.00 -1.66 3.75
CA LYS A 409 -24.63 -2.15 4.99
C LYS A 409 -24.16 -3.54 5.41
N GLU A 410 -23.58 -4.30 4.48
CA GLU A 410 -23.10 -5.65 4.72
C GLU A 410 -21.95 -5.63 5.74
N LYS A 411 -21.85 -6.67 6.59
CA LYS A 411 -20.77 -6.83 7.56
C LYS A 411 -19.44 -7.05 6.85
N GLY A 412 -18.38 -6.47 7.38
CA GLY A 412 -17.01 -6.72 6.95
C GLY A 412 -16.29 -5.51 6.36
N ASN A 413 -15.15 -5.79 5.75
CA ASN A 413 -14.26 -4.78 5.21
C ASN A 413 -14.52 -4.57 3.71
N HIS A 414 -14.82 -3.34 3.31
CA HIS A 414 -15.23 -2.94 1.96
C HIS A 414 -14.12 -2.21 1.22
N LYS A 415 -14.03 -2.44 -0.08
CA LYS A 415 -13.17 -1.72 -1.01
C LYS A 415 -13.97 -1.24 -2.21
N ILE A 416 -13.99 0.06 -2.43
CA ILE A 416 -14.87 0.73 -3.38
C ILE A 416 -14.12 1.09 -4.67
N LYS A 417 -14.82 1.00 -5.81
CA LYS A 417 -14.38 1.59 -7.07
C LYS A 417 -15.55 2.28 -7.75
N ILE A 418 -15.60 3.62 -7.67
CA ILE A 418 -16.61 4.44 -8.31
C ILE A 418 -16.38 4.46 -9.83
N LEU A 419 -17.44 4.33 -10.61
CA LEU A 419 -17.41 4.38 -12.08
C LEU A 419 -17.42 5.83 -12.60
N ASN A 420 -17.01 6.02 -13.86
CA ASN A 420 -16.86 7.35 -14.45
C ASN A 420 -18.16 8.18 -14.49
N SER A 421 -19.30 7.53 -14.69
CA SER A 421 -20.62 8.22 -14.66
C SER A 421 -21.00 8.79 -13.30
N LYS A 422 -20.35 8.36 -12.21
CA LYS A 422 -20.74 8.69 -10.83
C LYS A 422 -22.16 8.25 -10.46
N LYS A 423 -22.73 7.29 -11.21
CA LYS A 423 -24.05 6.68 -10.91
C LYS A 423 -23.90 5.37 -10.14
N TYR A 424 -22.79 4.66 -10.35
CA TYR A 424 -22.56 3.32 -9.83
C TYR A 424 -21.17 3.18 -9.22
N PHE A 425 -21.02 2.18 -8.37
CA PHE A 425 -19.72 1.74 -7.85
C PHE A 425 -19.68 0.22 -7.70
N PHE A 426 -18.51 -0.35 -7.84
CA PHE A 426 -18.23 -1.70 -7.40
C PHE A 426 -17.86 -1.69 -5.92
N ASP A 427 -18.52 -2.57 -5.19
CA ASP A 427 -18.22 -2.86 -3.79
C ASP A 427 -17.64 -4.29 -3.69
N SER A 428 -16.41 -4.38 -3.23
CA SER A 428 -15.69 -5.63 -3.03
C SER A 428 -15.46 -5.84 -1.54
N TYR A 429 -16.12 -6.82 -0.94
CA TYR A 429 -16.09 -7.00 0.51
C TYR A 429 -15.99 -8.47 0.93
N SER A 430 -15.56 -8.68 2.16
CA SER A 430 -15.53 -9.96 2.87
C SER A 430 -15.57 -9.71 4.38
N ASN A 431 -15.89 -10.75 5.15
CA ASN A 431 -15.77 -10.79 6.61
C ASN A 431 -15.20 -12.14 7.06
N PHE A 432 -15.10 -12.37 8.36
CA PHE A 432 -14.57 -13.64 8.89
C PHE A 432 -15.40 -14.86 8.48
N ASP A 433 -16.71 -14.70 8.27
CA ASP A 433 -17.65 -15.79 7.98
C ASP A 433 -17.89 -16.00 6.48
N ASN A 434 -17.62 -14.94 5.66
CA ASN A 434 -17.95 -14.94 4.23
C ASN A 434 -16.75 -14.53 3.39
N PRO A 435 -16.35 -15.36 2.41
CA PRO A 435 -15.30 -15.03 1.48
C PRO A 435 -15.73 -13.89 0.54
N LYS A 436 -14.75 -13.37 -0.18
CA LYS A 436 -14.87 -12.17 -1.02
C LYS A 436 -16.02 -12.24 -2.02
N GLN A 437 -16.82 -11.18 -2.01
CA GLN A 437 -17.90 -10.92 -2.95
C GLN A 437 -17.67 -9.59 -3.65
N ILE A 438 -18.24 -9.43 -4.85
CA ILE A 438 -18.20 -8.20 -5.63
C ILE A 438 -19.60 -7.93 -6.14
N VAL A 439 -20.14 -6.77 -5.79
CA VAL A 439 -21.47 -6.31 -6.21
C VAL A 439 -21.38 -4.95 -6.89
N LEU A 440 -22.29 -4.70 -7.80
CA LEU A 440 -22.52 -3.39 -8.40
C LEU A 440 -23.65 -2.70 -7.63
N LYS A 441 -23.40 -1.48 -7.16
CA LYS A 441 -24.35 -0.67 -6.38
C LYS A 441 -24.59 0.69 -6.99
N LYS A 442 -25.78 1.27 -6.72
CA LYS A 442 -26.09 2.69 -7.02
C LYS A 442 -25.33 3.61 -6.06
N LEU A 443 -24.67 4.65 -6.57
CA LEU A 443 -23.88 5.55 -5.75
C LEU A 443 -24.72 6.36 -4.76
N PHE A 444 -25.92 6.80 -5.14
CA PHE A 444 -26.69 7.73 -4.31
C PHE A 444 -27.36 7.09 -3.07
N ASN A 445 -27.56 5.76 -3.04
CA ASN A 445 -28.28 5.09 -1.94
C ASN A 445 -27.69 3.74 -1.51
N GLY A 446 -26.66 3.22 -2.21
CA GLY A 446 -26.03 1.93 -1.90
C GLY A 446 -26.86 0.70 -2.29
N GLU A 447 -27.96 0.87 -3.04
CA GLU A 447 -28.80 -0.24 -3.50
C GLU A 447 -28.02 -1.19 -4.42
N ILE A 448 -28.09 -2.49 -4.15
CA ILE A 448 -27.45 -3.52 -4.97
C ILE A 448 -28.21 -3.66 -6.28
N ILE A 449 -27.53 -3.46 -7.40
CA ILE A 449 -28.05 -3.71 -8.75
C ILE A 449 -27.84 -5.18 -9.14
N LYS A 450 -26.60 -5.67 -8.89
CA LYS A 450 -26.22 -7.01 -9.35
C LYS A 450 -25.04 -7.54 -8.54
N THR A 451 -25.08 -8.82 -8.23
CA THR A 451 -23.88 -9.55 -7.80
C THR A 451 -23.04 -9.87 -9.03
N ILE A 452 -21.81 -9.36 -9.07
CA ILE A 452 -20.89 -9.52 -10.20
C ILE A 452 -20.13 -10.84 -10.11
N LYS A 453 -19.53 -11.07 -8.95
CA LYS A 453 -18.79 -12.31 -8.64
C LYS A 453 -18.95 -12.65 -7.15
N ARG A 454 -19.10 -13.92 -6.87
CA ARG A 454 -19.09 -14.45 -5.50
C ARG A 454 -18.08 -15.57 -5.42
N THR A 455 -17.28 -15.55 -4.37
CA THR A 455 -16.43 -16.70 -4.04
C THR A 455 -17.31 -17.78 -3.40
N ASP A 456 -17.25 -18.99 -3.91
CA ASP A 456 -17.98 -20.12 -3.34
C ASP A 456 -17.34 -20.56 -2.03
N ILE A 457 -18.07 -20.55 -0.93
CA ILE A 457 -17.59 -20.94 0.39
C ILE A 457 -17.36 -22.44 0.49
N GLU A 458 -18.10 -23.25 -0.26
CA GLU A 458 -18.01 -24.72 -0.18
C GLU A 458 -16.61 -25.21 -0.59
N GLN A 459 -15.92 -24.49 -1.52
CA GLN A 459 -14.55 -24.85 -1.85
C GLN A 459 -13.59 -24.80 -0.64
N TYR A 460 -13.87 -23.95 0.35
CA TYR A 460 -13.06 -23.86 1.58
C TYR A 460 -13.46 -24.94 2.60
N ARG A 461 -14.75 -25.24 2.73
CA ARG A 461 -15.25 -26.29 3.63
C ARG A 461 -14.67 -27.67 3.32
N ASN A 462 -14.33 -27.91 2.06
CA ASN A 462 -13.63 -29.13 1.64
C ASN A 462 -12.19 -29.25 2.15
N TYR A 463 -11.64 -28.20 2.82
CA TYR A 463 -10.24 -28.12 3.27
C TYR A 463 -10.09 -27.87 4.76
N GLU A 464 -10.92 -28.40 5.63
CA GLU A 464 -10.80 -28.20 7.09
C GLU A 464 -10.53 -26.73 7.47
N TRP A 465 -11.36 -25.82 6.97
CA TRP A 465 -11.17 -24.39 7.17
C TRP A 465 -11.57 -23.96 8.58
N SER A 466 -10.65 -23.34 9.31
CA SER A 466 -10.88 -22.77 10.64
C SER A 466 -11.25 -21.27 10.54
N PHE A 467 -12.42 -20.90 11.06
CA PHE A 467 -12.86 -19.50 11.03
C PHE A 467 -12.12 -18.67 12.07
N PRO A 468 -11.61 -17.47 11.70
CA PRO A 468 -10.99 -16.55 12.63
C PRO A 468 -11.98 -16.09 13.71
N GLN A 469 -11.50 -15.88 14.95
CA GLN A 469 -12.30 -15.38 16.05
C GLN A 469 -11.71 -14.09 16.58
N LEU A 470 -12.51 -13.02 16.59
CA LEU A 470 -12.14 -11.75 17.20
C LEU A 470 -12.16 -11.90 18.72
N VAL A 471 -11.09 -11.45 19.37
CA VAL A 471 -10.96 -11.45 20.83
C VAL A 471 -10.59 -10.06 21.34
N ASN A 472 -11.07 -9.74 22.52
CA ASN A 472 -10.76 -8.49 23.21
C ASN A 472 -10.13 -8.83 24.58
N PHE A 473 -9.09 -8.08 24.95
CA PHE A 473 -8.41 -8.28 26.23
C PHE A 473 -7.83 -6.95 26.72
N SER A 474 -7.75 -6.79 28.04
CA SER A 474 -7.16 -5.61 28.64
C SER A 474 -5.63 -5.66 28.58
N THR A 475 -5.01 -4.52 28.42
CA THR A 475 -3.56 -4.36 28.63
C THR A 475 -3.19 -4.67 30.07
N SER A 476 -1.95 -5.06 30.34
CA SER A 476 -1.46 -5.41 31.69
C SER A 476 -1.56 -4.25 32.69
N ASP A 477 -1.59 -3.01 32.21
CA ASP A 477 -1.79 -1.80 33.02
C ASP A 477 -3.26 -1.35 33.14
N GLY A 478 -4.18 -2.07 32.47
CA GLY A 478 -5.62 -1.79 32.49
C GLY A 478 -6.05 -0.48 31.78
N THR A 479 -5.16 0.16 31.03
CA THR A 479 -5.45 1.46 30.39
C THR A 479 -6.22 1.34 29.10
N GLU A 480 -6.08 0.19 28.38
CA GLU A 480 -6.69 -0.01 27.07
C GLU A 480 -7.28 -1.43 26.95
N VAL A 481 -8.29 -1.56 26.08
CA VAL A 481 -8.79 -2.83 25.59
C VAL A 481 -8.32 -3.03 24.16
N LEU A 482 -7.51 -4.04 23.93
CA LEU A 482 -6.94 -4.34 22.63
C LEU A 482 -7.74 -5.42 21.90
N ASN A 483 -7.60 -5.45 20.59
CA ASN A 483 -8.25 -6.41 19.71
C ASN A 483 -7.22 -7.35 19.09
N GLY A 484 -7.55 -8.63 19.05
CA GLY A 484 -6.77 -9.63 18.36
C GLY A 484 -7.65 -10.64 17.64
N VAL A 485 -7.03 -11.47 16.82
CA VAL A 485 -7.67 -12.56 16.12
C VAL A 485 -6.97 -13.87 16.47
N VAL A 486 -7.76 -14.84 16.90
CA VAL A 486 -7.32 -16.21 17.19
C VAL A 486 -7.86 -17.14 16.10
N ILE A 487 -7.01 -18.02 15.60
CA ILE A 487 -7.41 -19.11 14.70
C ILE A 487 -6.88 -20.41 15.33
N VAL A 488 -7.78 -21.37 15.59
CA VAL A 488 -7.44 -22.65 16.21
C VAL A 488 -7.38 -23.78 15.18
N PRO A 489 -6.68 -24.88 15.45
CA PRO A 489 -6.73 -26.06 14.61
C PRO A 489 -8.15 -26.54 14.33
N PRO A 490 -8.45 -27.15 13.18
CA PRO A 490 -9.81 -27.66 12.86
C PRO A 490 -10.38 -28.59 13.92
N ASN A 491 -9.55 -29.47 14.50
CA ASN A 491 -9.90 -30.43 15.53
C ASN A 491 -9.45 -29.95 16.93
N TYR A 492 -9.70 -28.69 17.24
CA TYR A 492 -9.30 -28.08 18.50
C TYR A 492 -10.00 -28.74 19.68
N ASP A 493 -9.18 -29.30 20.58
CA ASP A 493 -9.62 -29.97 21.80
C ASP A 493 -9.23 -29.14 23.03
N LYS A 494 -10.22 -28.70 23.79
CA LYS A 494 -10.02 -27.89 25.01
C LYS A 494 -9.24 -28.58 26.13
N GLN A 495 -9.00 -29.90 26.02
CA GLN A 495 -8.21 -30.65 26.98
C GLN A 495 -6.73 -30.75 26.62
N LYS A 496 -6.34 -30.36 25.39
CA LYS A 496 -4.97 -30.40 24.90
C LYS A 496 -4.33 -29.05 24.94
N LYS A 497 -3.02 -28.99 25.14
CA LYS A 497 -2.21 -27.78 25.00
C LYS A 497 -1.61 -27.69 23.60
N TYR A 498 -1.70 -26.51 22.99
CA TYR A 498 -1.26 -26.25 21.62
C TYR A 498 -0.06 -25.31 21.55
N PRO A 499 0.86 -25.52 20.63
CA PRO A 499 1.86 -24.53 20.31
C PRO A 499 1.20 -23.31 19.68
N LEU A 500 1.75 -22.12 19.96
CA LEU A 500 1.26 -20.84 19.47
C LEU A 500 2.25 -20.23 18.49
N ILE A 501 1.76 -19.70 17.37
CA ILE A 501 2.51 -18.81 16.48
C ILE A 501 1.85 -17.43 16.49
N ILE A 502 2.58 -16.41 16.93
CA ILE A 502 2.14 -15.01 16.87
C ILE A 502 2.68 -14.39 15.59
N TYR A 503 1.78 -13.94 14.71
CA TYR A 503 2.12 -13.06 13.62
C TYR A 503 2.04 -11.61 14.09
N GLY A 504 3.12 -10.85 13.98
CA GLY A 504 3.14 -9.45 14.35
C GLY A 504 3.55 -8.54 13.19
N TYR A 505 3.06 -7.29 13.24
CA TYR A 505 3.56 -6.20 12.43
C TYR A 505 3.90 -5.00 13.33
N GLY A 506 2.91 -4.39 13.98
CA GLY A 506 3.08 -3.46 15.10
C GLY A 506 3.70 -2.11 14.77
N MET A 507 3.71 -1.72 13.49
CA MET A 507 4.32 -0.45 13.08
C MET A 507 3.38 0.73 13.33
N PRO A 508 3.92 1.90 13.70
CA PRO A 508 3.14 3.10 14.01
C PRO A 508 2.10 3.44 12.95
N GLY A 509 0.87 3.72 13.36
CA GLY A 509 -0.23 4.09 12.47
C GLY A 509 -0.80 2.96 11.60
N THR A 510 -0.22 1.75 11.60
CA THR A 510 -0.72 0.60 10.81
C THR A 510 -1.82 -0.16 11.53
N GLN A 511 -2.60 -0.96 10.80
CA GLN A 511 -3.64 -1.83 11.36
C GLN A 511 -3.63 -3.17 10.64
N ILE A 512 -3.73 -4.29 11.38
CA ILE A 512 -3.75 -5.66 10.83
C ILE A 512 -5.00 -6.46 11.24
N VAL A 513 -5.73 -6.03 12.26
CA VAL A 513 -6.97 -6.66 12.69
C VAL A 513 -8.14 -6.07 11.91
N TRP A 514 -8.60 -6.83 10.90
CA TRP A 514 -9.72 -6.46 10.03
C TRP A 514 -10.74 -7.60 9.98
N ASP A 515 -12.03 -7.30 10.04
CA ASP A 515 -13.09 -8.26 9.75
C ASP A 515 -13.12 -8.55 8.25
N GLN A 516 -12.23 -9.46 7.84
CA GLN A 516 -12.07 -9.87 6.44
C GLN A 516 -11.72 -11.36 6.36
N TRP A 517 -11.96 -11.98 5.20
CA TRP A 517 -11.68 -13.39 4.98
C TRP A 517 -10.22 -13.74 5.26
N GLY A 518 -10.00 -14.83 5.95
CA GLY A 518 -8.70 -15.23 6.47
C GLY A 518 -7.66 -15.60 5.40
N SER A 519 -6.40 -15.57 5.82
CA SER A 519 -5.23 -15.93 4.99
C SER A 519 -5.12 -17.45 4.82
N VAL A 520 -4.86 -17.93 3.60
CA VAL A 520 -4.59 -19.35 3.31
C VAL A 520 -3.34 -19.85 4.04
N TRP A 521 -2.33 -18.98 4.24
CA TRP A 521 -1.15 -19.32 5.03
C TRP A 521 -1.49 -19.59 6.50
N ASN A 522 -2.32 -18.76 7.12
CA ASN A 522 -2.77 -19.00 8.50
C ASN A 522 -3.57 -20.32 8.61
N GLN A 523 -4.38 -20.65 7.61
CA GLN A 523 -5.08 -21.94 7.55
C GLN A 523 -4.11 -23.11 7.46
N TYR A 524 -3.06 -22.99 6.67
CA TYR A 524 -2.02 -24.01 6.61
C TYR A 524 -1.35 -24.21 7.99
N LEU A 525 -1.01 -23.12 8.69
CA LEU A 525 -0.40 -23.20 10.02
C LEU A 525 -1.31 -23.90 11.03
N VAL A 526 -2.60 -23.56 11.09
CA VAL A 526 -3.54 -24.20 12.03
C VAL A 526 -3.77 -25.67 11.69
N GLN A 527 -3.76 -26.04 10.42
CA GLN A 527 -3.81 -27.43 9.96
C GLN A 527 -2.53 -28.22 10.31
N GLN A 528 -1.41 -27.55 10.56
CA GLN A 528 -0.20 -28.17 11.13
C GLN A 528 -0.25 -28.30 12.67
N GLY A 529 -1.37 -27.91 13.31
CA GLY A 529 -1.60 -28.05 14.74
C GLY A 529 -1.20 -26.84 15.58
N TYR A 530 -0.86 -25.71 14.98
CA TYR A 530 -0.58 -24.47 15.71
C TYR A 530 -1.86 -23.66 15.95
N VAL A 531 -1.97 -23.00 17.09
CA VAL A 531 -2.85 -21.84 17.23
C VAL A 531 -2.14 -20.64 16.61
N VAL A 532 -2.85 -19.84 15.81
CA VAL A 532 -2.33 -18.61 15.21
C VAL A 532 -3.01 -17.41 15.85
N PHE A 533 -2.22 -16.40 16.21
CA PHE A 533 -2.70 -15.15 16.79
C PHE A 533 -2.05 -13.94 16.14
N TYR A 534 -2.82 -12.86 15.98
CA TYR A 534 -2.32 -11.53 15.62
C TYR A 534 -3.22 -10.45 16.23
N MET A 535 -2.65 -9.27 16.49
CA MET A 535 -3.33 -8.19 17.20
C MET A 535 -2.83 -6.81 16.78
N ASP A 536 -3.64 -5.79 17.09
CA ASP A 536 -3.23 -4.38 17.02
C ASP A 536 -2.83 -3.91 18.42
N SER A 537 -1.55 -3.51 18.59
CA SER A 537 -1.01 -2.94 19.82
C SER A 537 -1.19 -1.43 19.89
N ARG A 538 -0.99 -0.84 21.05
CA ARG A 538 -0.90 0.63 21.21
C ARG A 538 0.18 1.17 20.27
N GLY A 539 -0.07 2.36 19.71
CA GLY A 539 0.77 2.96 18.67
C GLY A 539 0.35 2.62 17.24
N MET A 540 -0.49 1.59 17.04
CA MET A 540 -1.08 1.28 15.74
C MET A 540 -2.25 2.21 15.41
N GLY A 541 -2.83 2.09 14.21
CA GLY A 541 -3.87 2.99 13.71
C GLY A 541 -5.31 2.55 13.98
N GLY A 542 -6.25 3.35 13.51
CA GLY A 542 -7.68 3.04 13.54
C GLY A 542 -8.43 3.53 14.77
N ARG A 543 -7.72 4.09 15.78
CA ARG A 543 -8.26 4.46 17.09
C ARG A 543 -7.95 5.90 17.51
N GLY A 544 -7.66 6.75 16.51
CA GLY A 544 -7.36 8.17 16.71
C GLY A 544 -5.92 8.48 17.11
N GLU A 545 -5.66 9.77 17.14
CA GLU A 545 -4.34 10.36 17.35
C GLU A 545 -3.69 9.92 18.67
N LYS A 546 -4.41 9.97 19.77
CA LYS A 546 -3.87 9.60 21.10
C LYS A 546 -3.35 8.17 21.14
N PHE A 547 -4.11 7.23 20.58
CA PHE A 547 -3.70 5.83 20.54
C PHE A 547 -2.49 5.62 19.62
N LYS A 548 -2.48 6.25 18.45
CA LYS A 548 -1.39 6.24 17.48
C LYS A 548 -0.10 6.80 18.09
N ASN A 549 -0.16 7.94 18.77
CA ASN A 549 1.00 8.65 19.28
C ASN A 549 1.66 7.97 20.49
N LEU A 550 1.04 6.92 21.09
CA LEU A 550 1.68 6.15 22.16
C LEU A 550 2.99 5.46 21.74
N SER A 551 3.22 5.24 20.45
CA SER A 551 4.49 4.69 19.95
C SER A 551 5.51 5.78 19.56
N TYR A 552 5.15 7.06 19.60
CA TYR A 552 6.06 8.14 19.21
C TYR A 552 7.28 8.19 20.13
N GLY A 553 8.45 8.19 19.53
CA GLY A 553 9.74 8.21 20.23
C GLY A 553 10.26 6.85 20.72
N ASP A 554 9.39 5.85 20.92
CA ASP A 554 9.81 4.47 21.21
C ASP A 554 8.82 3.44 20.62
N MET A 555 9.13 2.91 19.47
CA MET A 555 8.30 1.92 18.78
C MET A 555 8.35 0.53 19.45
N SER A 556 9.21 0.31 20.44
CA SER A 556 9.39 -1.01 21.08
C SER A 556 8.53 -1.23 22.32
N HIS A 557 8.29 -0.17 23.11
CA HIS A 557 7.73 -0.28 24.45
C HIS A 557 6.33 -0.92 24.47
N TYR A 558 5.37 -0.26 23.85
CA TYR A 558 4.00 -0.77 23.83
C TYR A 558 3.83 -1.98 22.93
N LEU A 559 4.58 -2.07 21.85
CA LEU A 559 4.59 -3.23 20.97
C LEU A 559 4.93 -4.51 21.77
N ALA A 560 5.98 -4.48 22.58
CA ALA A 560 6.38 -5.60 23.41
C ALA A 560 5.37 -5.89 24.54
N LYS A 561 5.01 -4.86 25.32
CA LYS A 561 4.12 -4.96 26.49
C LYS A 561 2.74 -5.50 26.13
N ASP A 562 2.16 -5.02 25.04
CA ASP A 562 0.81 -5.39 24.63
C ASP A 562 0.74 -6.82 24.06
N HIS A 563 1.77 -7.26 23.32
CA HIS A 563 1.85 -8.65 22.85
C HIS A 563 2.05 -9.64 24.00
N LEU A 564 2.74 -9.27 25.07
CA LEU A 564 2.78 -10.08 26.28
C LEU A 564 1.42 -10.14 26.98
N SER A 565 0.67 -9.04 27.02
CA SER A 565 -0.72 -9.05 27.55
C SER A 565 -1.62 -9.98 26.72
N GLY A 566 -1.48 -9.95 25.38
CA GLY A 566 -2.17 -10.88 24.49
C GLY A 566 -1.76 -12.34 24.70
N LEU A 567 -0.49 -12.61 24.91
CA LEU A 567 0.02 -13.94 25.22
C LEU A 567 -0.54 -14.47 26.53
N ASP A 568 -0.56 -13.67 27.60
CA ASP A 568 -1.15 -14.04 28.90
C ASP A 568 -2.63 -14.34 28.77
N TYR A 569 -3.37 -13.53 28.02
CA TYR A 569 -4.78 -13.79 27.74
C TYR A 569 -4.98 -15.13 27.04
N LEU A 570 -4.16 -15.44 26.05
CA LEU A 570 -4.27 -16.70 25.29
C LEU A 570 -3.92 -17.93 26.14
N ILE A 571 -2.87 -17.86 26.97
CA ILE A 571 -2.49 -18.94 27.87
C ILE A 571 -3.65 -19.28 28.83
N LYS A 572 -4.36 -18.25 29.30
CA LYS A 572 -5.50 -18.42 30.23
C LYS A 572 -6.77 -18.96 29.58
N ASN A 573 -7.03 -18.59 28.31
CA ASN A 573 -8.35 -18.82 27.70
C ASN A 573 -8.33 -19.82 26.52
N TRP A 574 -7.15 -20.15 25.94
CA TRP A 574 -7.05 -20.89 24.70
C TRP A 574 -6.11 -22.11 24.77
N ASN A 575 -5.88 -22.66 25.97
CA ASN A 575 -5.05 -23.85 26.19
C ASN A 575 -3.69 -23.85 25.48
N ILE A 576 -3.00 -22.71 25.49
CA ILE A 576 -1.69 -22.55 24.90
C ILE A 576 -0.63 -23.22 25.80
N ASP A 577 0.30 -23.92 25.16
CA ASP A 577 1.54 -24.36 25.79
C ASP A 577 2.54 -23.22 25.87
N SER A 578 2.68 -22.63 27.04
CA SER A 578 3.60 -21.48 27.28
C SER A 578 5.07 -21.78 26.99
N LYS A 579 5.44 -23.07 26.85
CA LYS A 579 6.82 -23.48 26.48
C LYS A 579 7.02 -23.60 24.97
N ARG A 580 5.94 -23.52 24.18
CA ARG A 580 5.96 -23.66 22.72
C ARG A 580 5.30 -22.46 22.05
N VAL A 581 5.90 -21.26 22.28
CA VAL A 581 5.44 -20.01 21.69
C VAL A 581 6.46 -19.54 20.66
N GLY A 582 6.00 -19.32 19.43
CA GLY A 582 6.78 -18.78 18.34
C GLY A 582 6.28 -17.42 17.86
N ALA A 583 7.15 -16.66 17.19
CA ALA A 583 6.80 -15.41 16.55
C ALA A 583 7.28 -15.39 15.10
N TRP A 584 6.54 -14.74 14.19
CA TRP A 584 7.02 -14.45 12.86
C TRP A 584 6.48 -13.14 12.31
N GLY A 585 7.20 -12.59 11.36
CA GLY A 585 6.74 -11.44 10.61
C GLY A 585 7.72 -10.99 9.53
N TRP A 586 7.28 -10.06 8.71
CA TRP A 586 8.02 -9.53 7.56
C TRP A 586 8.21 -8.03 7.70
N SER A 587 9.41 -7.48 7.35
CA SER A 587 9.69 -6.05 7.43
C SER A 587 9.56 -5.54 8.89
N GLY A 588 8.63 -4.62 9.17
CA GLY A 588 8.26 -4.25 10.53
C GLY A 588 7.83 -5.44 11.40
N GLY A 589 7.19 -6.46 10.80
CA GLY A 589 6.91 -7.72 11.49
C GLY A 589 8.17 -8.56 11.76
N GLY A 590 9.18 -8.45 10.91
CA GLY A 590 10.51 -9.00 11.16
C GLY A 590 11.19 -8.31 12.35
N TYR A 591 11.06 -6.97 12.43
CA TYR A 591 11.45 -6.20 13.61
C TYR A 591 10.73 -6.70 14.88
N PHE A 592 9.39 -6.80 14.83
CA PHE A 592 8.60 -7.38 15.92
C PHE A 592 9.16 -8.72 16.37
N THR A 593 9.45 -9.64 15.45
CA THR A 593 9.99 -10.96 15.76
C THR A 593 11.34 -10.86 16.47
N CYS A 594 12.28 -10.05 15.95
CA CYS A 594 13.56 -9.80 16.60
C CYS A 594 13.39 -9.21 18.01
N LEU A 595 12.46 -8.25 18.18
CA LEU A 595 12.17 -7.63 19.47
C LEU A 595 11.64 -8.66 20.48
N MET A 596 10.71 -9.54 20.08
CA MET A 596 10.17 -10.57 20.95
C MET A 596 11.26 -11.55 21.40
N LEU A 597 12.12 -12.01 20.50
CA LEU A 597 13.20 -12.95 20.82
C LEU A 597 14.32 -12.33 21.67
N THR A 598 14.58 -11.02 21.52
CA THR A 598 15.64 -10.33 22.27
C THR A 598 15.13 -9.76 23.60
N LYS A 599 14.21 -8.81 23.61
CA LYS A 599 13.68 -8.19 24.84
C LYS A 599 12.81 -9.10 25.69
N ASN A 600 12.14 -10.09 25.09
CA ASN A 600 11.16 -10.97 25.74
C ASN A 600 11.53 -12.45 25.56
N GLY A 601 12.81 -12.77 25.48
CA GLY A 601 13.33 -14.11 25.19
C GLY A 601 12.87 -15.21 26.15
N ASP A 602 12.38 -14.87 27.36
CA ASP A 602 11.82 -15.83 28.30
C ASP A 602 10.50 -16.46 27.83
N PHE A 603 9.77 -15.75 26.98
CA PHE A 603 8.43 -16.14 26.53
C PHE A 603 8.42 -16.81 25.14
N PHE A 604 9.44 -16.53 24.31
CA PHE A 604 9.47 -17.01 22.93
C PHE A 604 10.55 -18.05 22.70
N LYS A 605 10.13 -19.23 22.25
CA LYS A 605 11.01 -20.38 22.00
C LYS A 605 11.68 -20.31 20.62
N ALA A 606 10.94 -19.83 19.62
CA ALA A 606 11.41 -19.72 18.23
C ALA A 606 10.90 -18.48 17.53
N GLY A 607 11.67 -17.94 16.58
CA GLY A 607 11.24 -16.83 15.74
C GLY A 607 11.69 -16.99 14.29
N VAL A 608 10.89 -16.49 13.35
CA VAL A 608 11.25 -16.34 11.94
C VAL A 608 11.04 -14.90 11.51
N ALA A 609 12.14 -14.18 11.30
CA ALA A 609 12.12 -12.77 10.89
C ALA A 609 12.53 -12.62 9.43
N VAL A 610 11.61 -12.14 8.61
CA VAL A 610 11.84 -11.94 7.18
C VAL A 610 12.11 -10.48 6.90
N ALA A 611 13.26 -10.16 6.29
CA ALA A 611 13.70 -8.81 5.95
C ALA A 611 13.52 -7.82 7.12
N PRO A 612 14.04 -8.11 8.33
CA PRO A 612 13.78 -7.32 9.54
C PRO A 612 14.52 -5.99 9.54
N CYS A 613 13.86 -4.94 10.00
CA CYS A 613 14.50 -3.67 10.38
C CYS A 613 15.02 -3.78 11.81
N THR A 614 16.26 -4.23 12.03
CA THR A 614 16.80 -4.52 13.36
C THR A 614 17.28 -3.29 14.13
N ASP A 615 17.70 -2.24 13.44
CA ASP A 615 18.12 -0.95 13.99
C ASP A 615 17.60 0.19 13.10
N TYR A 616 16.69 0.99 13.61
CA TYR A 616 16.09 2.08 12.84
C TYR A 616 17.06 3.21 12.47
N LYS A 617 18.25 3.29 13.08
CA LYS A 617 19.33 4.18 12.63
C LYS A 617 19.85 3.84 11.23
N LEU A 618 19.64 2.60 10.78
CA LEU A 618 20.01 2.13 9.44
C LEU A 618 18.89 2.30 8.41
N TYR A 619 17.70 2.68 8.85
CA TYR A 619 16.53 2.87 7.99
C TYR A 619 16.42 4.33 7.52
N ASP A 620 15.46 4.63 6.61
CA ASP A 620 15.34 5.94 6.01
C ASP A 620 14.84 7.02 6.97
N THR A 621 15.13 8.28 6.62
CA THR A 621 14.75 9.47 7.38
C THR A 621 13.25 9.67 7.46
N ALA A 622 12.53 9.58 6.31
CA ALA A 622 11.14 10.00 6.23
C ALA A 622 10.21 9.13 7.06
N TYR A 623 10.41 7.82 7.03
CA TYR A 623 9.66 6.88 7.87
C TYR A 623 10.08 6.99 9.35
N THR A 624 11.39 6.91 9.60
CA THR A 624 11.88 6.73 10.96
C THR A 624 11.74 8.01 11.77
N GLU A 625 12.18 9.15 11.25
CA GLU A 625 12.15 10.41 11.99
C GLU A 625 10.73 10.93 12.22
N ARG A 626 9.78 10.53 11.38
CA ARG A 626 8.35 10.75 11.63
C ARG A 626 7.88 10.11 12.94
N SER A 627 8.29 8.86 13.18
CA SER A 627 7.82 8.08 14.34
C SER A 627 8.71 8.19 15.57
N MET A 628 10.00 8.50 15.37
CA MET A 628 11.02 8.49 16.42
C MET A 628 11.55 9.89 16.78
N GLY A 629 11.22 10.92 15.97
CA GLY A 629 11.88 12.22 16.07
C GLY A 629 13.34 12.17 15.60
N LEU A 630 14.06 13.29 15.70
CA LEU A 630 15.47 13.36 15.30
C LEU A 630 16.34 12.58 16.28
N ILE A 631 17.37 11.89 15.77
CA ILE A 631 18.26 11.07 16.60
C ILE A 631 18.99 11.89 17.69
N GLN A 632 19.30 13.15 17.39
CA GLN A 632 19.96 14.07 18.34
C GLN A 632 19.05 14.43 19.52
N GLU A 633 17.71 14.43 19.30
CA GLU A 633 16.69 14.77 20.30
C GLU A 633 16.23 13.54 21.08
N ASN A 634 16.33 12.33 20.51
CA ASN A 634 15.75 11.09 21.04
C ASN A 634 16.71 9.89 21.04
N LYS A 635 17.95 10.09 21.44
CA LYS A 635 18.95 8.99 21.47
C LYS A 635 18.46 7.77 22.27
N SER A 636 17.83 7.98 23.42
CA SER A 636 17.35 6.90 24.30
C SER A 636 16.26 6.05 23.65
N GLY A 637 15.32 6.64 22.90
CA GLY A 637 14.29 5.92 22.16
C GLY A 637 14.89 5.07 21.04
N TYR A 638 15.82 5.61 20.29
CA TYR A 638 16.56 4.84 19.27
C TYR A 638 17.34 3.66 19.87
N ASP A 639 18.01 3.85 21.02
CA ASP A 639 18.76 2.79 21.69
C ASP A 639 17.81 1.73 22.29
N SER A 640 16.64 2.13 22.82
CA SER A 640 15.60 1.20 23.30
C SER A 640 14.99 0.37 22.16
N THR A 641 14.74 1.00 21.02
CA THR A 641 14.12 0.38 19.84
C THR A 641 15.09 -0.54 19.10
N ASN A 642 16.40 -0.35 19.24
CA ASN A 642 17.39 -1.17 18.56
C ASN A 642 17.48 -2.60 19.13
N THR A 643 17.00 -3.59 18.37
CA THR A 643 16.97 -5.00 18.81
C THR A 643 18.34 -5.60 19.01
N ILE A 644 19.37 -5.05 18.36
CA ILE A 644 20.76 -5.51 18.47
C ILE A 644 21.30 -5.28 19.91
N ASN A 645 20.88 -4.21 20.57
CA ASN A 645 21.28 -3.91 21.95
C ASN A 645 20.80 -4.94 22.99
N TRP A 646 19.82 -5.76 22.63
CA TRP A 646 19.17 -6.72 23.53
C TRP A 646 19.51 -8.18 23.20
N ILE A 647 20.39 -8.43 22.25
CA ILE A 647 20.76 -9.79 21.80
C ILE A 647 21.27 -10.65 22.93
N ASN A 648 22.01 -10.09 23.91
CA ASN A 648 22.50 -10.80 25.08
C ASN A 648 21.38 -11.48 25.89
N GLN A 649 20.15 -10.95 25.86
CA GLN A 649 18.96 -11.49 26.58
C GLN A 649 18.22 -12.57 25.77
N MET A 650 18.53 -12.75 24.48
CA MET A 650 17.89 -13.75 23.62
C MET A 650 18.09 -15.17 24.17
N LYS A 651 17.01 -15.95 24.30
CA LYS A 651 17.02 -17.35 24.78
C LYS A 651 16.50 -18.34 23.75
N GLY A 652 15.56 -17.94 22.90
CA GLY A 652 14.99 -18.76 21.83
C GLY A 652 15.90 -18.81 20.60
N SER A 653 15.52 -19.66 19.63
CA SER A 653 16.18 -19.80 18.34
C SER A 653 15.58 -18.82 17.32
N LEU A 654 16.39 -18.19 16.49
CA LEU A 654 15.94 -17.20 15.48
C LEU A 654 16.42 -17.57 14.09
N LEU A 655 15.48 -17.63 13.12
CA LEU A 655 15.80 -17.73 11.70
C LEU A 655 15.61 -16.35 11.05
N LEU A 656 16.68 -15.81 10.48
CA LEU A 656 16.69 -14.59 9.68
C LEU A 656 16.66 -14.93 8.19
N MET A 657 15.75 -14.32 7.45
CA MET A 657 15.61 -14.49 6.00
C MET A 657 15.67 -13.15 5.29
N HIS A 658 16.60 -12.94 4.34
CA HIS A 658 16.75 -11.62 3.71
C HIS A 658 17.12 -11.72 2.23
N GLY A 659 16.59 -10.81 1.41
CA GLY A 659 17.02 -10.63 0.02
C GLY A 659 18.31 -9.81 -0.07
N SER A 660 19.33 -10.26 -0.82
CA SER A 660 20.57 -9.51 -0.95
C SER A 660 20.45 -8.21 -1.76
N ALA A 661 19.39 -8.07 -2.55
CA ALA A 661 19.07 -6.86 -3.31
C ALA A 661 17.85 -6.12 -2.74
N ASP A 662 17.64 -6.22 -1.42
CA ASP A 662 16.60 -5.47 -0.73
C ASP A 662 16.96 -3.98 -0.73
N ASP A 663 16.19 -3.18 -1.45
CA ASP A 663 16.37 -1.75 -1.64
C ASP A 663 15.61 -0.91 -0.60
N ASN A 664 14.79 -1.55 0.23
CA ASN A 664 13.99 -0.92 1.27
C ASN A 664 14.65 -1.14 2.65
N VAL A 665 14.56 -2.36 3.18
CA VAL A 665 15.27 -2.75 4.39
C VAL A 665 16.55 -3.46 3.96
N HIS A 666 17.66 -2.77 3.98
CA HIS A 666 18.93 -3.31 3.50
C HIS A 666 19.37 -4.57 4.28
N SER A 667 19.94 -5.55 3.61
CA SER A 667 20.47 -6.77 4.26
C SER A 667 21.50 -6.48 5.36
N GLN A 668 22.05 -5.27 5.39
CA GLN A 668 22.90 -4.74 6.45
C GLN A 668 22.30 -4.91 7.86
N HIS A 669 20.98 -4.76 8.00
CA HIS A 669 20.25 -4.99 9.25
C HIS A 669 20.50 -6.41 9.79
N THR A 670 20.32 -7.40 8.93
CA THR A 670 20.56 -8.81 9.27
C THR A 670 22.03 -9.10 9.54
N VAL A 671 22.93 -8.56 8.72
CA VAL A 671 24.39 -8.78 8.88
C VAL A 671 24.87 -8.23 10.22
N GLN A 672 24.46 -7.02 10.62
CA GLN A 672 24.84 -6.44 11.92
C GLN A 672 24.25 -7.20 13.09
N PHE A 673 23.01 -7.66 12.98
CA PHE A 673 22.36 -8.48 14.01
C PHE A 673 23.14 -9.80 14.22
N ILE A 674 23.47 -10.51 13.14
CA ILE A 674 24.23 -11.76 13.21
C ILE A 674 25.62 -11.52 13.82
N ASN A 675 26.34 -10.47 13.40
CA ASN A 675 27.64 -10.14 13.94
C ASN A 675 27.59 -9.96 15.46
N GLU A 676 26.57 -9.34 16.00
CA GLU A 676 26.40 -9.18 17.45
C GLU A 676 25.99 -10.51 18.11
N ALA A 677 25.09 -11.29 17.48
CA ALA A 677 24.64 -12.58 17.98
C ALA A 677 25.80 -13.58 18.15
N LEU A 678 26.78 -13.57 17.26
CA LEU A 678 27.97 -14.40 17.35
C LEU A 678 28.80 -14.09 18.60
N LYS A 679 28.92 -12.82 19.02
CA LYS A 679 29.65 -12.43 20.25
C LYS A 679 29.04 -13.06 21.50
N TYR A 680 27.70 -13.18 21.52
CA TYR A 680 26.94 -13.77 22.64
C TYR A 680 26.62 -15.26 22.44
N ARG A 681 27.15 -15.90 21.38
CA ARG A 681 26.92 -17.31 21.04
C ARG A 681 25.44 -17.68 21.01
N LYS A 682 24.60 -16.82 20.39
CA LYS A 682 23.17 -17.03 20.27
C LYS A 682 22.82 -17.96 19.11
N ASP A 683 21.72 -18.72 19.26
CA ASP A 683 21.23 -19.64 18.23
C ASP A 683 20.47 -18.85 17.14
N VAL A 684 21.21 -18.46 16.09
CA VAL A 684 20.70 -17.69 14.95
C VAL A 684 21.08 -18.36 13.66
N ASP A 685 20.08 -18.75 12.90
CA ASP A 685 20.21 -19.24 11.53
C ASP A 685 19.96 -18.11 10.51
N TRP A 686 20.60 -18.17 9.36
CA TRP A 686 20.45 -17.17 8.30
C TRP A 686 20.30 -17.78 6.92
N LEU A 687 19.24 -17.36 6.19
CA LEU A 687 19.00 -17.67 4.78
C LEU A 687 19.01 -16.38 3.95
N GLN A 688 20.03 -16.22 3.11
CA GLN A 688 20.11 -15.12 2.16
C GLN A 688 19.52 -15.54 0.80
N TYR A 689 18.66 -14.69 0.24
CA TYR A 689 18.08 -14.88 -1.09
C TYR A 689 18.81 -14.01 -2.12
N PRO A 690 19.69 -14.61 -2.94
CA PRO A 690 20.55 -13.86 -3.86
C PRO A 690 19.75 -13.04 -4.86
N ASN A 691 20.10 -11.76 -5.02
CA ASN A 691 19.49 -10.80 -5.94
C ASN A 691 17.94 -10.72 -5.87
N ARG A 692 17.39 -10.91 -4.65
CA ARG A 692 15.95 -10.70 -4.36
C ARG A 692 15.76 -9.41 -3.57
N ASN A 693 14.69 -8.67 -3.93
CA ASN A 693 14.30 -7.43 -3.26
C ASN A 693 13.51 -7.70 -1.96
N HIS A 694 12.97 -6.66 -1.34
CA HIS A 694 12.21 -6.70 -0.09
C HIS A 694 11.06 -7.73 -0.08
N GLY A 695 10.42 -7.96 -1.22
CA GLY A 695 9.34 -8.94 -1.36
C GLY A 695 9.81 -10.38 -1.55
N ILE A 696 11.09 -10.64 -1.76
CA ILE A 696 11.70 -11.96 -2.05
C ILE A 696 10.90 -12.69 -3.15
N TYR A 697 10.59 -11.96 -4.23
CA TYR A 697 9.88 -12.52 -5.37
C TYR A 697 10.82 -13.30 -6.31
N GLY A 698 10.21 -14.19 -7.10
CA GLY A 698 10.88 -14.93 -8.16
C GLY A 698 10.60 -16.42 -8.07
N LYS A 699 10.91 -17.13 -9.16
CA LYS A 699 10.64 -18.57 -9.29
C LYS A 699 11.29 -19.36 -8.15
N GLY A 700 10.48 -20.09 -7.38
CA GLY A 700 10.91 -20.94 -6.27
C GLY A 700 11.30 -20.22 -4.96
N ALA A 701 11.52 -18.89 -4.98
CA ALA A 701 12.01 -18.17 -3.79
C ALA A 701 10.98 -18.15 -2.64
N ARG A 702 9.72 -17.82 -2.95
CA ARG A 702 8.64 -17.82 -1.95
C ARG A 702 8.35 -19.21 -1.39
N GLU A 703 8.34 -20.21 -2.25
CA GLU A 703 8.17 -21.62 -1.85
C GLU A 703 9.26 -22.04 -0.88
N HIS A 704 10.52 -21.81 -1.24
CA HIS A 704 11.66 -22.11 -0.38
C HIS A 704 11.59 -21.37 0.96
N LEU A 705 11.22 -20.08 0.95
CA LEU A 705 11.08 -19.27 2.16
C LEU A 705 10.05 -19.87 3.14
N TYR A 706 8.83 -20.09 2.68
CA TYR A 706 7.76 -20.60 3.54
C TYR A 706 7.97 -22.06 3.97
N LYS A 707 8.63 -22.87 3.12
CA LYS A 707 9.04 -24.22 3.48
C LYS A 707 10.03 -24.20 4.65
N ASN A 708 11.08 -23.39 4.55
CA ASN A 708 12.05 -23.27 5.66
C ASN A 708 11.42 -22.69 6.92
N MET A 709 10.47 -21.76 6.80
CA MET A 709 9.74 -21.21 7.94
C MET A 709 8.97 -22.30 8.70
N ILE A 710 8.18 -23.12 8.01
CA ILE A 710 7.39 -24.15 8.68
C ILE A 710 8.27 -25.27 9.23
N GLU A 711 9.31 -25.68 8.52
CA GLU A 711 10.26 -26.67 8.99
C GLU A 711 11.01 -26.19 10.25
N TYR A 712 11.36 -24.89 10.29
CA TYR A 712 11.97 -24.30 11.47
C TYR A 712 11.04 -24.34 12.69
N PHE A 713 9.78 -23.97 12.54
CA PHE A 713 8.82 -24.08 13.64
C PHE A 713 8.61 -25.52 14.09
N LYS A 714 8.50 -26.47 13.16
CA LYS A 714 8.39 -27.90 13.50
C LYS A 714 9.59 -28.44 14.28
N LEU A 715 10.78 -27.91 14.00
CA LEU A 715 12.00 -28.32 14.67
C LEU A 715 12.15 -27.68 16.05
N LYS A 716 11.72 -26.43 16.22
CA LYS A 716 12.03 -25.61 17.40
C LYS A 716 10.87 -25.44 18.38
N LEU A 717 9.61 -25.70 17.96
CA LEU A 717 8.38 -25.66 18.78
C LEU A 717 7.78 -27.04 19.00
#